data_54c7eca7e0ac4960c7c75848ba22b8ed
#
_entry.id   54c7eca7e0ac4960c7c75848ba22b8ed
#
_cell.length_a   1.000
_cell.length_b   1.000
_cell.length_c   1.000
_cell.angle_alpha   90.00
_cell.angle_beta   90.00
_cell.angle_gamma   90.00
#
_symmetry.space_group_name_H-M   'P 1'
#
loop_
_entity.id
_entity.type
_entity.pdbx_description
1 polymer ?
#
loop_
_entity_poly.entity_id
_entity_poly.type
_entity_poly.pdbx_seq_one_letter_code
_entity_poly.pdbx_strand_id
1 'polypeptide(L)'
;MPPFFLVKPSFIICFILFIFNSCKDTKASILESPPVVNQVEKVAKLSETQLMVAELAALVSQGKPMDYLHWNSKKATFLKKYLGKGSVQQQMSTWFKYCTELLASGNSEGCITEVSNFLELDKSTLKQRLTKQNTLIFELLALSYLRLGEQTNCQTNHTSSSCIIPLKEPGYHKATFGSTKAIEIYSLLQDTFPNEKYKWFINFAFMTLGNYPDMVPSRHKIIFPSANEQSDFPFFNEIAMNVGVAHNGLSGGTCIDDFNGDGFLDIFSTSYAMDDSVNLSLNDTKGGFINATYDSGLSGIVSGLNSIHADYDNDGHNDIFVLRGGWLGKKGGHPNSLLKNMGDGTFTDVTRSSKLLSYHPTQTASWGDFDNDGNLDLFIGNETSASAGVHPCELFKNNGDGTFTNVASVHGFDSITGFIKGVTWGDINNDGWQDLYISVLGGENYLFKNNKGTFENISSSSGTQSPHYSFPCWFFDVNNDGFQDIFVSGYDLDHLRDVAKDYSSEIQNINTTTEKPRLYINNGDETFTESAKQYGISKSLYAMGANFGDIDNDGFLDFYVGTGAPDFSTIIPNRMFKNIQGKRFEEITSAGNFGHIQKGHGIAFADIDRDGDQDIYSVMGGAYQGDTFTNILYENPISKNNWIVIELLGTLMNTSAIGAVIEVKLNNNRVLFRTVSTGGSFGASSLQQEIGIGQETIKEIIIHWSNQEKQIFSNVDVNQKILITEGTDTLAYPRYSYVPFRTSTNQQHIH
;
A
#
# COMPACT_ATOMS: atom_id res chain seq x y z
N MET A 1 -17.12 18.87 -29.54
CA MET A 1 -17.78 18.42 -30.80
C MET A 1 -16.93 18.91 -31.95
N PRO A 2 -16.48 18.07 -32.84
CA PRO A 2 -17.16 17.45 -33.96
C PRO A 2 -16.63 16.03 -34.25
N PRO A 3 -17.04 15.38 -35.41
CA PRO A 3 -17.80 14.17 -35.29
C PRO A 3 -17.06 12.87 -35.69
N PHE A 4 -17.70 11.77 -35.38
CA PHE A 4 -17.39 10.37 -35.75
C PHE A 4 -17.25 10.11 -37.22
N PHE A 5 -16.32 9.23 -37.62
CA PHE A 5 -16.43 8.40 -38.81
C PHE A 5 -16.22 6.93 -38.45
N LEU A 6 -17.26 6.17 -38.72
CA LEU A 6 -17.31 4.71 -38.69
C LEU A 6 -16.68 4.16 -39.98
N VAL A 7 -15.80 3.16 -39.87
CA VAL A 7 -15.47 2.27 -40.99
C VAL A 7 -15.57 0.83 -40.51
N LYS A 8 -16.44 0.06 -41.14
CA LYS A 8 -16.62 -1.39 -40.93
C LYS A 8 -15.49 -2.19 -41.58
N PRO A 9 -15.07 -3.33 -41.01
CA PRO A 9 -14.18 -4.27 -41.68
C PRO A 9 -14.98 -5.34 -42.44
N SER A 10 -14.57 -5.62 -43.65
CA SER A 10 -15.03 -6.73 -44.47
C SER A 10 -14.24 -8.00 -44.16
N PHE A 11 -14.95 -9.10 -44.09
CA PHE A 11 -14.43 -10.47 -43.95
C PHE A 11 -13.80 -10.95 -45.26
N ILE A 12 -12.65 -11.63 -45.17
CA ILE A 12 -12.17 -12.56 -46.19
C ILE A 12 -11.78 -13.85 -45.47
N ILE A 13 -12.52 -14.91 -45.79
CA ILE A 13 -12.27 -16.31 -45.46
C ILE A 13 -11.39 -16.92 -46.52
N CYS A 14 -10.26 -17.50 -46.18
CA CYS A 14 -9.50 -18.38 -47.10
C CYS A 14 -9.46 -19.79 -46.51
N PHE A 15 -10.13 -20.69 -47.24
CA PHE A 15 -10.05 -22.14 -47.10
C PHE A 15 -8.77 -22.65 -47.75
N ILE A 16 -8.02 -23.53 -47.11
CA ILE A 16 -6.99 -24.37 -47.73
C ILE A 16 -7.34 -25.82 -47.47
N LEU A 17 -7.59 -26.50 -48.58
CA LEU A 17 -7.84 -27.95 -48.70
C LEU A 17 -6.53 -28.74 -48.59
N PHE A 18 -6.58 -29.84 -47.85
CA PHE A 18 -5.57 -30.89 -47.84
C PHE A 18 -5.82 -31.82 -49.03
N ILE A 19 -4.77 -32.12 -49.82
CA ILE A 19 -4.74 -33.15 -50.81
C ILE A 19 -3.88 -34.30 -50.29
N PHE A 20 -4.49 -35.49 -50.16
CA PHE A 20 -3.80 -36.78 -49.99
C PHE A 20 -3.25 -37.24 -51.32
N ASN A 21 -2.04 -37.77 -51.33
CA ASN A 21 -1.57 -38.66 -52.36
C ASN A 21 -0.85 -39.87 -51.78
N SER A 22 -1.36 -41.00 -52.22
CA SER A 22 -0.92 -42.37 -51.93
C SER A 22 0.22 -42.77 -52.88
N CYS A 23 1.21 -43.54 -52.40
CA CYS A 23 1.95 -44.43 -53.24
C CYS A 23 2.52 -45.65 -52.52
N LYS A 24 2.43 -46.74 -53.17
CA LYS A 24 2.50 -48.15 -52.96
C LYS A 24 3.86 -48.74 -52.50
N ASP A 25 3.70 -49.83 -51.74
CA ASP A 25 4.42 -51.10 -51.70
C ASP A 25 5.90 -51.21 -52.05
N THR A 26 6.68 -51.69 -51.09
CA THR A 26 7.72 -52.73 -51.28
C THR A 26 7.91 -53.57 -50.02
N LYS A 27 7.89 -54.89 -50.18
CA LYS A 27 8.13 -55.93 -49.15
C LYS A 27 9.60 -55.97 -48.75
N ALA A 28 9.91 -56.05 -47.44
CA ALA A 28 11.12 -56.74 -46.97
C ALA A 28 11.01 -57.11 -45.47
N SER A 29 11.20 -58.35 -45.24
CA SER A 29 11.78 -59.12 -44.12
C SER A 29 11.44 -58.70 -42.67
N ILE A 30 10.84 -59.67 -42.00
CA ILE A 30 10.60 -59.76 -40.56
C ILE A 30 11.94 -59.80 -39.82
N LEU A 31 12.18 -58.80 -38.96
CA LEU A 31 13.13 -58.88 -37.82
C LEU A 31 12.31 -58.61 -36.59
N GLU A 32 12.37 -59.55 -35.62
CA GLU A 32 11.69 -59.45 -34.35
C GLU A 32 12.16 -58.21 -33.57
N SER A 33 11.22 -57.37 -33.20
CA SER A 33 11.46 -56.23 -32.32
C SER A 33 11.45 -56.66 -30.85
N PRO A 34 12.35 -56.11 -29.99
CA PRO A 34 12.31 -56.34 -28.59
C PRO A 34 11.03 -55.72 -27.95
N PRO A 35 10.63 -56.16 -26.75
CA PRO A 35 9.39 -55.77 -26.15
C PRO A 35 9.40 -54.27 -25.87
N VAL A 36 8.40 -53.56 -26.40
CA VAL A 36 8.11 -52.16 -26.07
C VAL A 36 7.69 -52.10 -24.60
N VAL A 37 8.62 -51.67 -23.76
CA VAL A 37 8.31 -51.24 -22.40
C VAL A 37 7.51 -49.93 -22.55
N ASN A 38 6.22 -50.04 -22.38
CA ASN A 38 5.32 -48.85 -22.23
C ASN A 38 5.71 -48.12 -20.93
N GLN A 39 6.73 -47.24 -21.01
CA GLN A 39 6.85 -46.15 -20.07
C GLN A 39 5.80 -45.10 -20.47
N VAL A 40 4.60 -45.22 -19.96
CA VAL A 40 3.70 -44.11 -19.79
C VAL A 40 4.37 -43.23 -18.73
N GLU A 41 5.17 -42.24 -19.15
CA GLU A 41 5.57 -41.16 -18.27
C GLU A 41 4.26 -40.57 -17.74
N LYS A 42 4.00 -40.78 -16.43
CA LYS A 42 3.00 -40.02 -15.69
C LYS A 42 3.45 -38.55 -15.80
N VAL A 43 2.89 -37.79 -16.71
CA VAL A 43 2.99 -36.34 -16.65
C VAL A 43 2.45 -35.95 -15.28
N ALA A 44 3.33 -35.54 -14.40
CA ALA A 44 2.96 -35.12 -13.06
C ALA A 44 1.96 -33.95 -13.23
N LYS A 45 0.78 -34.08 -12.65
CA LYS A 45 -0.22 -33.00 -12.66
C LYS A 45 0.37 -31.84 -11.88
N LEU A 46 0.46 -30.65 -12.47
CA LEU A 46 0.94 -29.44 -11.81
C LEU A 46 0.11 -29.17 -10.54
N SER A 47 0.75 -28.70 -9.46
CA SER A 47 0.04 -28.20 -8.28
C SER A 47 -0.71 -26.92 -8.61
N GLU A 48 -1.67 -26.50 -7.76
CA GLU A 48 -2.41 -25.26 -7.96
C GLU A 48 -1.49 -24.04 -7.97
N THR A 49 -0.50 -23.99 -7.05
CA THR A 49 0.55 -22.96 -7.04
C THR A 49 1.31 -22.92 -8.37
N GLN A 50 1.71 -24.08 -8.91
CA GLN A 50 2.40 -24.14 -10.21
C GLN A 50 1.51 -23.68 -11.37
N LEU A 51 0.20 -23.93 -11.30
CA LEU A 51 -0.77 -23.43 -12.29
C LEU A 51 -0.90 -21.91 -12.21
N MET A 52 -0.99 -21.34 -11.00
CA MET A 52 -1.03 -19.89 -10.81
C MET A 52 0.27 -19.23 -11.30
N VAL A 53 1.42 -19.75 -10.94
CA VAL A 53 2.75 -19.28 -11.40
C VAL A 53 2.83 -19.29 -12.93
N ALA A 54 2.40 -20.37 -13.57
CA ALA A 54 2.41 -20.47 -15.03
C ALA A 54 1.47 -19.44 -15.68
N GLU A 55 0.31 -19.19 -15.10
CA GLU A 55 -0.66 -18.22 -15.59
C GLU A 55 -0.13 -16.80 -15.47
N LEU A 56 0.40 -16.40 -14.31
CA LEU A 56 1.00 -15.09 -14.11
C LEU A 56 2.15 -14.85 -15.09
N ALA A 57 3.04 -15.82 -15.26
CA ALA A 57 4.13 -15.76 -16.24
C ALA A 57 3.62 -15.63 -17.69
N ALA A 58 2.53 -16.33 -18.05
CA ALA A 58 1.93 -16.26 -19.37
C ALA A 58 1.34 -14.86 -19.66
N LEU A 59 0.64 -14.24 -18.68
CA LEU A 59 0.10 -12.90 -18.81
C LEU A 59 1.20 -11.86 -19.05
N VAL A 60 2.29 -11.94 -18.29
CA VAL A 60 3.46 -11.05 -18.45
C VAL A 60 4.12 -11.25 -19.83
N SER A 61 4.31 -12.51 -20.26
CA SER A 61 4.98 -12.82 -21.52
C SER A 61 4.24 -12.32 -22.77
N GLN A 62 2.91 -12.18 -22.69
CA GLN A 62 2.06 -11.65 -23.75
C GLN A 62 2.02 -10.12 -23.79
N GLY A 63 2.64 -9.44 -22.82
CA GLY A 63 2.65 -7.98 -22.70
C GLY A 63 3.46 -7.32 -23.83
N LYS A 64 2.94 -6.19 -24.32
CA LYS A 64 3.64 -5.31 -25.27
C LYS A 64 4.35 -4.19 -24.51
N PRO A 65 5.38 -3.54 -25.06
CA PRO A 65 6.14 -2.51 -24.38
C PRO A 65 5.30 -1.40 -23.73
N MET A 66 4.15 -1.06 -24.31
CA MET A 66 3.28 0.02 -23.82
C MET A 66 2.18 -0.43 -22.86
N ASP A 67 2.11 -1.72 -22.51
CA ASP A 67 0.99 -2.27 -21.75
C ASP A 67 1.10 -2.01 -20.23
N TYR A 68 2.31 -2.04 -19.68
CA TYR A 68 2.52 -1.93 -18.22
C TYR A 68 3.24 -0.64 -17.85
N LEU A 69 2.80 -0.01 -16.76
CA LEU A 69 3.31 1.30 -16.33
C LEU A 69 4.81 1.26 -16.01
N HIS A 70 5.28 0.19 -15.38
CA HIS A 70 6.67 -0.03 -14.97
C HIS A 70 7.62 -0.54 -16.06
N TRP A 71 7.17 -0.75 -17.30
CA TRP A 71 8.06 -1.19 -18.39
C TRP A 71 8.76 -0.03 -19.12
N ASN A 72 9.30 0.91 -18.37
CA ASN A 72 9.79 2.18 -18.91
C ASN A 72 10.99 2.00 -19.87
N SER A 73 11.94 1.11 -19.58
CA SER A 73 13.04 0.78 -20.50
C SER A 73 12.55 0.19 -21.83
N LYS A 74 11.53 -0.70 -21.77
CA LYS A 74 10.90 -1.27 -22.97
C LYS A 74 10.17 -0.19 -23.77
N LYS A 75 9.47 0.74 -23.09
CA LYS A 75 8.78 1.89 -23.70
C LYS A 75 9.77 2.85 -24.36
N ALA A 76 10.84 3.23 -23.67
CA ALA A 76 11.90 4.08 -24.21
C ALA A 76 12.50 3.46 -25.48
N THR A 77 12.87 2.18 -25.44
CA THR A 77 13.39 1.44 -26.60
C THR A 77 12.39 1.40 -27.74
N PHE A 78 11.11 1.25 -27.47
CA PHE A 78 10.06 1.28 -28.48
C PHE A 78 9.92 2.68 -29.11
N LEU A 79 9.82 3.73 -28.29
CA LEU A 79 9.66 5.12 -28.74
C LEU A 79 10.87 5.61 -29.55
N LYS A 80 12.08 5.19 -29.21
CA LYS A 80 13.31 5.53 -29.94
C LYS A 80 13.22 5.21 -31.44
N LYS A 81 12.50 4.16 -31.82
CA LYS A 81 12.30 3.75 -33.23
C LYS A 81 11.44 4.73 -34.04
N TYR A 82 10.71 5.62 -33.36
CA TYR A 82 9.79 6.57 -33.97
C TYR A 82 10.29 8.02 -33.89
N LEU A 83 11.46 8.28 -33.31
CA LEU A 83 12.07 9.60 -33.30
C LEU A 83 12.28 10.10 -34.74
N GLY A 84 11.98 11.39 -34.97
CA GLY A 84 12.10 12.04 -36.28
C GLY A 84 11.04 11.64 -37.28
N LYS A 85 10.02 10.85 -36.93
CA LYS A 85 8.93 10.41 -37.82
C LYS A 85 7.66 11.20 -37.60
N GLY A 86 6.92 11.47 -38.69
CA GLY A 86 5.64 12.16 -38.64
C GLY A 86 5.75 13.68 -38.73
N SER A 87 4.67 14.39 -38.39
CA SER A 87 4.64 15.86 -38.36
C SER A 87 5.55 16.41 -37.24
N VAL A 88 5.94 17.67 -37.29
CA VAL A 88 6.75 18.33 -36.25
C VAL A 88 6.14 18.15 -34.85
N GLN A 89 4.81 18.31 -34.74
CA GLN A 89 4.10 18.12 -33.47
C GLN A 89 4.19 16.66 -32.96
N GLN A 90 4.08 15.67 -33.86
CA GLN A 90 4.23 14.27 -33.52
C GLN A 90 5.68 13.94 -33.13
N GLN A 91 6.66 14.50 -33.82
CA GLN A 91 8.09 14.33 -33.48
C GLN A 91 8.36 14.87 -32.07
N MET A 92 7.90 16.09 -31.75
CA MET A 92 8.05 16.69 -30.42
C MET A 92 7.37 15.87 -29.33
N SER A 93 6.14 15.42 -29.56
CA SER A 93 5.41 14.58 -28.59
C SER A 93 6.12 13.24 -28.36
N THR A 94 6.62 12.60 -29.42
CA THR A 94 7.35 11.33 -29.32
C THR A 94 8.68 11.51 -28.60
N TRP A 95 9.42 12.57 -28.93
CA TRP A 95 10.69 12.88 -28.27
C TRP A 95 10.49 13.18 -26.78
N PHE A 96 9.51 14.00 -26.42
CA PHE A 96 9.23 14.32 -25.02
C PHE A 96 8.82 13.07 -24.22
N LYS A 97 7.96 12.23 -24.78
CA LYS A 97 7.61 10.92 -24.19
C LYS A 97 8.84 10.02 -24.03
N TYR A 98 9.72 9.98 -25.04
CA TYR A 98 10.95 9.20 -24.97
C TYR A 98 11.84 9.66 -23.81
N CYS A 99 12.05 10.98 -23.66
CA CYS A 99 12.82 11.53 -22.54
C CYS A 99 12.17 11.22 -21.17
N THR A 100 10.84 11.33 -21.10
CA THR A 100 10.11 10.96 -19.86
C THR A 100 10.27 9.48 -19.52
N GLU A 101 10.21 8.58 -20.52
CA GLU A 101 10.42 7.15 -20.30
C GLU A 101 11.88 6.81 -19.96
N LEU A 102 12.85 7.57 -20.47
CA LEU A 102 14.26 7.46 -20.00
C LEU A 102 14.36 7.77 -18.51
N LEU A 103 13.79 8.90 -18.07
CA LEU A 103 13.78 9.26 -16.65
C LEU A 103 13.04 8.20 -15.82
N ALA A 104 11.85 7.79 -16.26
CA ALA A 104 11.02 6.80 -15.58
C ALA A 104 11.69 5.41 -15.50
N SER A 105 12.62 5.10 -16.40
CA SER A 105 13.41 3.86 -16.36
C SER A 105 14.62 3.91 -15.42
N GLY A 106 14.87 5.05 -14.76
CA GLY A 106 16.07 5.28 -13.97
C GLY A 106 17.27 5.80 -14.77
N ASN A 107 17.16 5.99 -16.09
CA ASN A 107 18.22 6.53 -16.93
C ASN A 107 18.20 8.07 -16.92
N SER A 108 18.49 8.66 -15.76
CA SER A 108 18.52 10.12 -15.57
C SER A 108 19.58 10.80 -16.44
N GLU A 109 20.75 10.21 -16.59
CA GLU A 109 21.83 10.74 -17.43
C GLU A 109 21.44 10.77 -18.91
N GLY A 110 20.79 9.71 -19.40
CA GLY A 110 20.26 9.66 -20.75
C GLY A 110 19.22 10.76 -21.02
N CYS A 111 18.31 10.99 -20.06
CA CYS A 111 17.33 12.07 -20.16
C CYS A 111 18.00 13.45 -20.17
N ILE A 112 18.95 13.70 -19.25
CA ILE A 112 19.73 14.94 -19.20
C ILE A 112 20.43 15.19 -20.52
N THR A 113 21.08 14.19 -21.11
CA THR A 113 21.79 14.30 -22.37
C THR A 113 20.86 14.68 -23.53
N GLU A 114 19.74 13.97 -23.69
CA GLU A 114 18.76 14.23 -24.75
C GLU A 114 18.15 15.63 -24.64
N VAL A 115 17.78 16.04 -23.43
CA VAL A 115 17.19 17.38 -23.18
C VAL A 115 18.24 18.49 -23.38
N SER A 116 19.48 18.30 -22.91
CA SER A 116 20.57 19.28 -23.09
C SER A 116 20.92 19.48 -24.57
N ASN A 117 20.96 18.40 -25.35
CA ASN A 117 21.19 18.45 -26.80
C ASN A 117 20.04 19.21 -27.51
N PHE A 118 18.79 18.92 -27.16
CA PHE A 118 17.63 19.62 -27.69
C PHE A 118 17.65 21.13 -27.42
N LEU A 119 18.06 21.52 -26.22
CA LEU A 119 18.19 22.92 -25.82
C LEU A 119 19.50 23.58 -26.31
N GLU A 120 20.38 22.84 -26.98
CA GLU A 120 21.72 23.29 -27.46
C GLU A 120 22.52 23.99 -26.33
N LEU A 121 22.57 23.36 -25.14
CA LEU A 121 23.24 23.96 -23.98
C LEU A 121 24.77 23.96 -24.06
N ASP A 122 25.34 23.32 -25.05
CA ASP A 122 26.73 23.42 -25.44
C ASP A 122 27.09 24.77 -26.10
N LYS A 123 26.08 25.46 -26.71
CA LYS A 123 26.25 26.71 -27.46
C LYS A 123 25.53 27.89 -26.82
N SER A 124 24.74 27.69 -25.79
CA SER A 124 23.87 28.71 -25.20
C SER A 124 23.63 28.49 -23.71
N THR A 125 23.28 29.53 -22.99
CA THR A 125 22.96 29.45 -21.57
C THR A 125 21.48 29.02 -21.37
N LEU A 126 21.17 28.44 -20.21
CA LEU A 126 19.82 28.12 -19.80
C LEU A 126 18.85 29.31 -19.94
N LYS A 127 19.31 30.50 -19.50
CA LYS A 127 18.53 31.76 -19.56
C LYS A 127 18.16 32.16 -20.99
N GLN A 128 19.05 31.96 -21.95
CA GLN A 128 18.83 32.30 -23.37
C GLN A 128 17.82 31.34 -24.01
N ARG A 129 17.67 30.13 -23.51
CA ARG A 129 16.81 29.09 -24.07
C ARG A 129 15.43 29.00 -23.39
N LEU A 130 15.28 29.49 -22.17
CA LEU A 130 14.01 29.42 -21.43
C LEU A 130 12.94 30.32 -22.04
N THR A 131 11.81 29.75 -22.36
CA THR A 131 10.60 30.43 -22.85
C THR A 131 9.36 29.83 -22.16
N LYS A 132 8.23 30.55 -22.19
CA LYS A 132 6.96 30.05 -21.62
C LYS A 132 6.52 28.72 -22.27
N GLN A 133 6.83 28.49 -23.54
CA GLN A 133 6.39 27.32 -24.30
C GLN A 133 7.18 26.04 -23.94
N ASN A 134 8.39 26.20 -23.41
CA ASN A 134 9.27 25.06 -23.11
C ASN A 134 9.53 24.85 -21.61
N THR A 135 8.75 25.46 -20.72
CA THR A 135 8.88 25.31 -19.26
C THR A 135 8.87 23.83 -18.83
N LEU A 136 8.00 22.98 -19.41
CA LEU A 136 7.94 21.54 -19.12
C LEU A 136 9.24 20.80 -19.47
N ILE A 137 9.96 21.27 -20.49
CA ILE A 137 11.29 20.68 -20.85
C ILE A 137 12.33 21.02 -19.80
N PHE A 138 12.30 22.26 -19.27
CA PHE A 138 13.18 22.70 -18.19
C PHE A 138 12.81 22.00 -16.86
N GLU A 139 11.51 21.81 -16.58
CA GLU A 139 11.06 21.01 -15.44
C GLU A 139 11.59 19.57 -15.52
N LEU A 140 11.49 18.92 -16.68
CA LEU A 140 12.00 17.59 -16.90
C LEU A 140 13.52 17.52 -16.69
N LEU A 141 14.27 18.53 -17.17
CA LEU A 141 15.72 18.61 -16.98
C LEU A 141 16.07 18.78 -15.49
N ALA A 142 15.41 19.68 -14.78
CA ALA A 142 15.65 19.92 -13.36
C ALA A 142 15.34 18.68 -12.52
N LEU A 143 14.20 18.02 -12.82
CA LEU A 143 13.79 16.79 -12.15
C LEU A 143 14.79 15.65 -12.44
N SER A 144 15.31 15.55 -13.66
CA SER A 144 16.33 14.55 -14.01
C SER A 144 17.62 14.74 -13.21
N TYR A 145 18.00 15.98 -12.92
CA TYR A 145 19.15 16.26 -12.04
C TYR A 145 18.85 15.93 -10.57
N LEU A 146 17.63 16.19 -10.07
CA LEU A 146 17.24 15.74 -8.71
C LEU A 146 17.30 14.21 -8.60
N ARG A 147 16.74 13.49 -9.57
CA ARG A 147 16.79 12.02 -9.60
C ARG A 147 18.21 11.49 -9.72
N LEU A 148 19.09 12.14 -10.50
CA LEU A 148 20.49 11.78 -10.56
C LEU A 148 21.17 11.95 -9.18
N GLY A 149 20.84 13.04 -8.47
CA GLY A 149 21.33 13.27 -7.11
C GLY A 149 20.88 12.17 -6.14
N GLU A 150 19.63 11.77 -6.20
CA GLU A 150 19.08 10.68 -5.40
C GLU A 150 19.74 9.33 -5.73
N GLN A 151 19.83 8.96 -7.00
CA GLN A 151 20.45 7.72 -7.45
C GLN A 151 21.91 7.58 -7.00
N THR A 152 22.66 8.68 -7.07
CA THR A 152 24.08 8.67 -6.69
C THR A 152 24.33 8.74 -5.18
N ASN A 153 23.34 9.12 -4.39
CA ASN A 153 23.47 9.28 -2.93
C ASN A 153 22.56 8.33 -2.14
N CYS A 154 21.24 8.36 -2.41
CA CYS A 154 20.29 7.61 -1.58
C CYS A 154 20.23 6.12 -1.95
N GLN A 155 20.34 5.77 -3.25
CA GLN A 155 20.28 4.36 -3.67
C GLN A 155 21.65 3.67 -3.53
N THR A 156 22.74 4.35 -3.86
CA THR A 156 24.09 3.77 -3.84
C THR A 156 24.75 3.86 -2.45
N ASN A 157 24.41 4.87 -1.66
CA ASN A 157 25.01 5.16 -0.35
C ASN A 157 23.91 5.37 0.70
N HIS A 158 22.93 4.45 0.74
CA HIS A 158 21.80 4.53 1.67
C HIS A 158 22.26 4.54 3.14
N THR A 159 21.59 5.36 3.95
CA THR A 159 21.75 5.43 5.40
C THR A 159 20.37 5.53 6.03
N SER A 160 20.22 5.21 7.31
CA SER A 160 18.96 5.34 8.08
C SER A 160 18.42 6.78 8.14
N SER A 161 19.20 7.78 7.76
CA SER A 161 18.79 9.20 7.65
C SER A 161 18.56 9.65 6.21
N SER A 162 18.75 8.77 5.23
CA SER A 162 18.54 9.10 3.83
C SER A 162 17.04 9.32 3.56
N CYS A 163 16.73 10.35 2.77
CA CYS A 163 15.35 10.64 2.32
C CYS A 163 14.34 11.01 3.41
N ILE A 164 14.75 11.33 4.63
CA ILE A 164 13.85 11.74 5.71
C ILE A 164 13.94 13.25 5.92
N ILE A 165 12.82 13.97 5.80
CA ILE A 165 12.75 15.44 5.98
C ILE A 165 12.41 15.80 7.43
N PRO A 166 13.11 16.78 8.01
CA PRO A 166 14.26 17.54 7.48
C PRO A 166 15.54 16.72 7.42
N LEU A 167 16.20 16.74 6.26
CA LEU A 167 17.44 15.97 6.06
C LEU A 167 18.51 16.38 7.07
N LYS A 168 19.21 15.39 7.63
CA LYS A 168 20.32 15.55 8.59
C LYS A 168 21.49 14.67 8.18
N GLU A 169 22.69 14.91 8.74
CA GLU A 169 23.79 13.95 8.59
C GLU A 169 23.40 12.60 9.24
N PRO A 170 23.74 11.45 8.60
CA PRO A 170 24.57 11.31 7.37
C PRO A 170 23.76 11.31 6.05
N GLY A 171 22.48 11.73 6.05
CA GLY A 171 21.59 11.71 4.88
C GLY A 171 21.90 12.78 3.81
N TYR A 172 22.88 13.68 4.02
CA TYR A 172 23.24 14.68 3.01
C TYR A 172 23.93 14.07 1.80
N HIS A 173 23.65 14.64 0.62
CA HIS A 173 24.26 14.22 -0.64
C HIS A 173 25.76 14.53 -0.68
N LYS A 174 26.58 13.50 -0.78
CA LYS A 174 28.04 13.63 -0.97
C LYS A 174 28.37 13.98 -2.43
N ALA A 175 27.66 13.38 -3.40
CA ALA A 175 27.73 13.75 -4.81
C ALA A 175 26.76 14.91 -5.09
N THR A 176 27.25 16.14 -4.98
CA THR A 176 26.45 17.38 -4.95
C THR A 176 25.96 17.86 -6.32
N PHE A 177 26.53 17.32 -7.41
CA PHE A 177 26.29 17.82 -8.78
C PHE A 177 24.81 17.86 -9.16
N GLY A 178 24.06 16.79 -8.93
CA GLY A 178 22.65 16.71 -9.27
C GLY A 178 21.81 17.79 -8.55
N SER A 179 21.93 17.89 -7.23
CA SER A 179 21.23 18.91 -6.42
C SER A 179 21.62 20.34 -6.82
N THR A 180 22.91 20.58 -7.09
CA THR A 180 23.39 21.92 -7.50
C THR A 180 22.78 22.33 -8.84
N LYS A 181 22.73 21.44 -9.82
CA LYS A 181 22.12 21.71 -11.13
C LYS A 181 20.60 21.88 -11.04
N ALA A 182 19.94 21.11 -10.19
CA ALA A 182 18.53 21.30 -9.93
C ALA A 182 18.21 22.68 -9.33
N ILE A 183 19.00 23.15 -8.36
CA ILE A 183 18.88 24.51 -7.80
C ILE A 183 19.02 25.57 -8.88
N GLU A 184 20.02 25.45 -9.77
CA GLU A 184 20.26 26.40 -10.86
C GLU A 184 19.02 26.54 -11.76
N ILE A 185 18.46 25.40 -12.19
CA ILE A 185 17.35 25.38 -13.14
C ILE A 185 16.04 25.79 -12.48
N TYR A 186 15.71 25.26 -11.28
CA TYR A 186 14.50 25.63 -10.58
C TYR A 186 14.50 27.09 -10.13
N SER A 187 15.67 27.66 -9.76
CA SER A 187 15.79 29.10 -9.47
C SER A 187 15.50 29.94 -10.69
N LEU A 188 16.01 29.56 -11.86
CA LEU A 188 15.72 30.25 -13.13
C LEU A 188 14.23 30.17 -13.49
N LEU A 189 13.62 28.99 -13.33
CA LEU A 189 12.17 28.80 -13.54
C LEU A 189 11.36 29.68 -12.58
N GLN A 190 11.71 29.69 -11.30
CA GLN A 190 11.01 30.46 -10.27
C GLN A 190 11.13 31.96 -10.49
N ASP A 191 12.32 32.45 -10.88
CA ASP A 191 12.55 33.88 -11.15
C ASP A 191 11.82 34.34 -12.42
N THR A 192 11.57 33.44 -13.38
CA THR A 192 10.96 33.79 -14.69
C THR A 192 9.46 33.49 -14.74
N PHE A 193 9.03 32.38 -14.19
CA PHE A 193 7.65 31.88 -14.19
C PHE A 193 7.28 31.32 -12.80
N PRO A 194 7.03 32.18 -11.80
CA PRO A 194 6.86 31.79 -10.42
C PRO A 194 5.80 30.69 -10.20
N ASN A 195 6.19 29.66 -9.41
CA ASN A 195 5.30 28.57 -9.02
C ASN A 195 5.75 27.99 -7.67
N GLU A 196 4.82 27.74 -6.75
CA GLU A 196 5.13 27.21 -5.42
C GLU A 196 5.83 25.84 -5.48
N LYS A 197 5.58 25.05 -6.53
CA LYS A 197 6.31 23.80 -6.81
C LYS A 197 7.82 24.03 -6.95
N TYR A 198 8.24 25.08 -7.67
CA TYR A 198 9.67 25.36 -7.85
C TYR A 198 10.32 25.84 -6.57
N LYS A 199 9.61 26.65 -5.77
CA LYS A 199 10.10 27.01 -4.43
C LYS A 199 10.37 25.77 -3.59
N TRP A 200 9.42 24.82 -3.55
CA TRP A 200 9.62 23.57 -2.83
C TRP A 200 10.88 22.84 -3.26
N PHE A 201 11.05 22.61 -4.57
CA PHE A 201 12.20 21.89 -5.08
C PHE A 201 13.54 22.62 -4.86
N ILE A 202 13.55 23.95 -4.87
CA ILE A 202 14.74 24.74 -4.48
C ILE A 202 15.11 24.42 -3.02
N ASN A 203 14.15 24.56 -2.10
CA ASN A 203 14.40 24.31 -0.67
C ASN A 203 14.82 22.85 -0.42
N PHE A 204 14.13 21.90 -1.04
CA PHE A 204 14.47 20.48 -0.96
C PHE A 204 15.91 20.21 -1.46
N ALA A 205 16.29 20.74 -2.61
CA ALA A 205 17.64 20.57 -3.12
C ALA A 205 18.72 21.22 -2.21
N PHE A 206 18.41 22.34 -1.54
CA PHE A 206 19.28 22.90 -0.50
C PHE A 206 19.34 22.00 0.75
N MET A 207 18.24 21.34 1.13
CA MET A 207 18.24 20.36 2.22
C MET A 207 19.18 19.18 1.91
N THR A 208 19.15 18.66 0.67
CA THR A 208 20.04 17.55 0.28
C THR A 208 21.51 17.91 0.37
N LEU A 209 21.86 19.18 0.24
CA LEU A 209 23.25 19.69 0.35
C LEU A 209 23.66 20.06 1.79
N GLY A 210 22.76 19.94 2.78
CA GLY A 210 23.01 20.43 4.14
C GLY A 210 23.08 21.97 4.26
N ASN A 211 22.54 22.69 3.26
CA ASN A 211 22.61 24.14 3.14
C ASN A 211 21.28 24.86 3.45
N TYR A 212 20.27 24.12 3.87
CA TYR A 212 18.98 24.64 4.28
C TYR A 212 18.95 24.87 5.80
N PRO A 213 18.33 25.97 6.30
CA PRO A 213 17.67 27.05 5.54
C PRO A 213 18.61 28.22 5.19
N ASP A 214 19.85 28.22 5.65
CA ASP A 214 20.73 29.39 5.70
C ASP A 214 21.16 29.89 4.33
N MET A 215 21.48 28.99 3.42
CA MET A 215 21.96 29.33 2.07
C MET A 215 20.84 29.50 1.05
N VAL A 216 19.57 29.24 1.43
CA VAL A 216 18.43 29.49 0.54
C VAL A 216 18.23 30.97 0.35
N PRO A 217 18.20 31.52 -0.91
CA PRO A 217 17.92 32.92 -1.15
C PRO A 217 16.57 33.33 -0.53
N SER A 218 16.52 34.49 0.16
CA SER A 218 15.36 34.92 0.95
C SER A 218 14.04 34.91 0.14
N ARG A 219 14.11 35.26 -1.18
CA ARG A 219 12.94 35.26 -2.07
C ARG A 219 12.37 33.85 -2.40
N HIS A 220 13.16 32.79 -2.16
CA HIS A 220 12.78 31.38 -2.42
C HIS A 220 12.61 30.58 -1.14
N LYS A 221 12.99 31.16 0.01
CA LYS A 221 13.01 30.44 1.29
C LYS A 221 11.58 30.10 1.74
N ILE A 222 11.40 28.84 2.08
CA ILE A 222 10.26 28.32 2.82
C ILE A 222 10.79 27.90 4.19
N ILE A 223 10.11 28.32 5.25
CA ILE A 223 10.40 27.78 6.59
C ILE A 223 9.60 26.50 6.73
N PHE A 224 10.27 25.39 6.69
CA PHE A 224 9.67 24.10 6.97
C PHE A 224 9.21 24.07 8.43
N PRO A 225 8.00 23.55 8.74
CA PRO A 225 7.63 23.34 10.12
C PRO A 225 8.67 22.40 10.75
N SER A 226 9.68 22.99 11.37
CA SER A 226 10.56 22.21 12.22
C SER A 226 9.67 21.64 13.34
N ALA A 227 9.92 20.40 13.72
CA ALA A 227 9.57 19.98 15.06
C ALA A 227 9.97 21.15 15.96
N ASN A 228 9.03 21.70 16.72
CA ASN A 228 9.40 22.68 17.72
C ASN A 228 10.64 22.12 18.39
N GLU A 229 11.74 22.89 18.47
CA GLU A 229 12.97 22.43 19.11
C GLU A 229 12.75 21.96 20.54
N GLN A 230 11.51 22.04 21.03
CA GLN A 230 10.96 21.64 22.32
C GLN A 230 9.99 20.45 22.26
N SER A 231 9.84 19.76 21.08
CA SER A 231 9.07 18.51 21.08
C SER A 231 9.84 17.43 21.83
N ASP A 232 9.33 17.01 22.97
CA ASP A 232 9.86 15.86 23.73
C ASP A 232 9.50 14.51 23.03
N PHE A 233 8.91 14.53 21.83
CA PHE A 233 8.56 13.32 21.11
C PHE A 233 9.84 12.63 20.61
N PRO A 234 10.03 11.34 20.91
CA PRO A 234 11.27 10.64 20.57
C PRO A 234 11.40 10.38 19.06
N PHE A 235 12.64 10.15 18.64
CA PHE A 235 13.02 9.85 17.28
C PHE A 235 12.91 8.36 16.99
N PHE A 236 12.13 7.99 16.01
CA PHE A 236 12.03 6.63 15.46
C PHE A 236 13.20 6.37 14.51
N ASN A 237 13.90 5.27 14.71
CA ASN A 237 15.03 4.88 13.89
C ASN A 237 14.58 3.96 12.75
N GLU A 238 15.03 4.22 11.53
CA GLU A 238 14.86 3.29 10.42
C GLU A 238 15.90 2.17 10.54
N ILE A 239 15.47 0.91 10.66
CA ILE A 239 16.31 -0.25 10.95
C ILE A 239 16.16 -1.41 9.95
N ALA A 240 15.34 -1.31 8.91
CA ALA A 240 15.00 -2.42 8.02
C ALA A 240 16.23 -3.15 7.45
N MET A 241 17.29 -2.39 7.09
CA MET A 241 18.54 -2.98 6.59
C MET A 241 19.28 -3.79 7.68
N ASN A 242 19.22 -3.35 8.92
CA ASN A 242 19.93 -4.00 10.02
C ASN A 242 19.31 -5.35 10.36
N VAL A 243 17.99 -5.45 10.23
CA VAL A 243 17.22 -6.63 10.62
C VAL A 243 16.85 -7.54 9.45
N GLY A 244 17.13 -7.13 8.20
CA GLY A 244 16.98 -7.99 7.01
C GLY A 244 15.64 -7.91 6.29
N VAL A 245 14.85 -6.82 6.47
CA VAL A 245 13.53 -6.62 5.84
C VAL A 245 13.49 -5.48 4.80
N ALA A 246 14.64 -4.92 4.46
CA ALA A 246 14.77 -3.86 3.45
C ALA A 246 14.65 -4.41 2.01
N HIS A 247 13.52 -5.01 1.67
CA HIS A 247 13.29 -5.51 0.32
C HIS A 247 13.12 -4.33 -0.65
N ASN A 248 13.82 -4.39 -1.78
CA ASN A 248 13.74 -3.34 -2.81
C ASN A 248 12.64 -3.71 -3.82
N GLY A 249 11.72 -2.79 -4.06
CA GLY A 249 10.60 -3.03 -4.97
C GLY A 249 9.90 -1.74 -5.39
N LEU A 250 8.77 -1.92 -6.07
CA LEU A 250 7.78 -0.88 -6.32
C LEU A 250 6.73 -0.87 -5.21
N SER A 251 5.75 0.02 -5.31
CA SER A 251 4.58 0.04 -4.42
C SER A 251 3.96 -1.34 -4.22
N GLY A 252 3.48 -1.64 -3.04
CA GLY A 252 2.87 -2.93 -2.73
C GLY A 252 2.14 -2.92 -1.39
N GLY A 253 1.55 -4.04 -1.02
CA GLY A 253 0.95 -4.28 0.28
C GLY A 253 1.90 -4.98 1.25
N THR A 254 1.49 -5.04 2.51
CA THR A 254 2.15 -5.82 3.54
C THR A 254 1.14 -6.44 4.48
N CYS A 255 1.48 -7.59 5.06
CA CYS A 255 0.77 -8.20 6.18
C CYS A 255 1.79 -8.51 7.26
N ILE A 256 1.46 -8.24 8.51
CA ILE A 256 2.25 -8.62 9.67
C ILE A 256 1.39 -9.53 10.54
N ASP A 257 1.84 -10.77 10.74
CA ASP A 257 1.25 -11.69 11.72
C ASP A 257 2.21 -12.86 11.95
N ASP A 258 1.90 -13.75 12.90
CA ASP A 258 2.63 -14.99 13.11
C ASP A 258 2.23 -16.04 12.05
N PHE A 259 2.99 -16.10 10.97
CA PHE A 259 2.70 -17.00 9.84
C PHE A 259 3.29 -18.41 10.01
N ASN A 260 4.15 -18.64 10.98
CA ASN A 260 4.76 -19.94 11.20
C ASN A 260 4.37 -20.62 12.53
N GLY A 261 3.55 -19.95 13.36
CA GLY A 261 3.04 -20.46 14.63
C GLY A 261 4.09 -20.50 15.77
N ASP A 262 5.18 -19.72 15.66
CA ASP A 262 6.23 -19.68 16.69
C ASP A 262 5.99 -18.60 17.76
N GLY A 263 4.93 -17.83 17.58
CA GLY A 263 4.49 -16.76 18.43
C GLY A 263 5.14 -15.41 18.13
N PHE A 264 6.10 -15.29 17.20
CA PHE A 264 6.71 -14.04 16.76
C PHE A 264 6.06 -13.53 15.48
N LEU A 265 5.97 -12.21 15.36
CA LEU A 265 5.38 -11.60 14.18
C LEU A 265 6.35 -11.64 13.00
N ASP A 266 5.85 -12.11 11.86
CA ASP A 266 6.51 -12.20 10.58
C ASP A 266 6.02 -11.10 9.63
N ILE A 267 6.73 -10.85 8.54
CA ILE A 267 6.39 -9.81 7.57
C ILE A 267 6.25 -10.41 6.17
N PHE A 268 5.06 -10.30 5.59
CA PHE A 268 4.82 -10.55 4.19
C PHE A 268 4.72 -9.22 3.44
N SER A 269 5.36 -9.11 2.26
CA SER A 269 5.28 -7.91 1.43
C SER A 269 5.22 -8.24 -0.07
N THR A 270 4.60 -7.35 -0.83
CA THR A 270 4.40 -7.48 -2.27
C THR A 270 5.04 -6.32 -3.03
N SER A 271 5.10 -6.40 -4.36
CA SER A 271 5.51 -5.33 -5.26
C SER A 271 4.54 -5.21 -6.43
N TYR A 272 4.29 -3.99 -6.89
CA TYR A 272 3.41 -3.69 -8.03
C TYR A 272 3.92 -4.26 -9.37
N ALA A 273 5.23 -4.39 -9.52
CA ALA A 273 5.79 -4.92 -10.77
C ALA A 273 5.34 -6.35 -11.02
N MET A 274 4.95 -6.62 -12.27
CA MET A 274 4.35 -7.90 -12.66
C MET A 274 5.34 -9.07 -12.65
N ASP A 275 6.63 -8.79 -12.51
CA ASP A 275 7.74 -9.73 -12.50
C ASP A 275 8.54 -9.72 -11.17
N ASP A 276 8.14 -8.89 -10.21
CA ASP A 276 8.71 -8.88 -8.86
C ASP A 276 8.07 -9.97 -7.99
N SER A 277 8.90 -10.74 -7.27
CA SER A 277 8.43 -11.74 -6.31
C SER A 277 7.76 -11.10 -5.09
N VAL A 278 6.80 -11.79 -4.50
CA VAL A 278 6.41 -11.51 -3.12
C VAL A 278 7.56 -11.89 -2.18
N ASN A 279 7.56 -11.35 -0.97
CA ASN A 279 8.58 -11.66 0.05
C ASN A 279 7.90 -12.06 1.35
N LEU A 280 8.32 -13.18 1.92
CA LEU A 280 8.01 -13.60 3.28
C LEU A 280 9.29 -13.56 4.10
N SER A 281 9.30 -12.75 5.14
CA SER A 281 10.40 -12.59 6.09
C SER A 281 9.93 -13.15 7.44
N LEU A 282 10.44 -14.31 7.82
CA LEU A 282 10.16 -14.92 9.12
C LEU A 282 11.08 -14.33 10.19
N ASN A 283 10.52 -13.98 11.33
CA ASN A 283 11.27 -13.55 12.50
C ASN A 283 12.20 -14.67 12.98
N ASP A 284 13.46 -14.37 13.17
CA ASP A 284 14.46 -15.39 13.59
C ASP A 284 14.53 -15.59 15.11
N THR A 285 13.63 -14.97 15.85
CA THR A 285 13.53 -14.98 17.31
C THR A 285 14.78 -14.42 18.03
N LYS A 286 15.63 -13.69 17.30
CA LYS A 286 16.91 -13.14 17.79
C LYS A 286 17.10 -11.66 17.37
N GLY A 287 15.99 -10.98 17.07
CA GLY A 287 15.96 -9.58 16.69
C GLY A 287 16.27 -9.30 15.22
N GLY A 288 16.04 -10.25 14.33
CA GLY A 288 16.16 -10.08 12.88
C GLY A 288 15.23 -11.01 12.13
N PHE A 289 15.34 -11.01 10.80
CA PHE A 289 14.47 -11.78 9.92
C PHE A 289 15.26 -12.62 8.92
N ILE A 290 14.65 -13.69 8.48
CA ILE A 290 15.16 -14.59 7.42
C ILE A 290 14.16 -14.56 6.28
N ASN A 291 14.62 -14.30 5.05
CA ASN A 291 13.76 -14.42 3.88
C ASN A 291 13.44 -15.89 3.61
N ALA A 292 12.20 -16.28 3.84
CA ALA A 292 11.69 -17.64 3.69
C ALA A 292 10.89 -17.85 2.40
N THR A 293 10.78 -16.87 1.51
CA THR A 293 9.93 -16.90 0.32
C THR A 293 10.08 -18.20 -0.50
N TYR A 294 11.32 -18.66 -0.70
CA TYR A 294 11.59 -19.88 -1.45
C TYR A 294 11.15 -21.13 -0.67
N ASP A 295 11.56 -21.22 0.58
CA ASP A 295 11.33 -22.40 1.43
C ASP A 295 9.85 -22.54 1.80
N SER A 296 9.10 -21.43 1.84
CA SER A 296 7.65 -21.40 2.07
C SER A 296 6.80 -21.70 0.82
N GLY A 297 7.39 -22.12 -0.29
CA GLY A 297 6.64 -22.52 -1.49
C GLY A 297 6.07 -21.37 -2.31
N LEU A 298 6.49 -20.12 -2.05
CA LEU A 298 5.99 -18.91 -2.71
C LEU A 298 6.78 -18.54 -3.98
N SER A 299 7.75 -19.34 -4.38
CA SER A 299 8.56 -19.08 -5.57
C SER A 299 7.72 -18.97 -6.83
N GLY A 300 7.86 -17.84 -7.55
CA GLY A 300 7.11 -17.54 -8.78
C GLY A 300 5.73 -16.94 -8.55
N ILE A 301 5.26 -16.83 -7.33
CA ILE A 301 4.16 -15.94 -6.98
C ILE A 301 4.71 -14.52 -7.06
N VAL A 302 4.18 -13.75 -7.98
CA VAL A 302 4.71 -12.42 -8.34
C VAL A 302 3.60 -11.38 -8.30
N SER A 303 4.03 -10.11 -8.25
CA SER A 303 3.14 -8.96 -8.23
C SER A 303 2.25 -8.92 -6.98
N GLY A 304 1.56 -7.85 -6.81
CA GLY A 304 0.60 -7.56 -5.76
C GLY A 304 0.65 -6.09 -5.41
N LEU A 305 -0.45 -5.38 -5.68
CA LEU A 305 -0.53 -3.98 -5.28
C LEU A 305 -0.92 -3.87 -3.81
N ASN A 306 -1.64 -4.87 -3.29
CA ASN A 306 -2.02 -4.96 -1.89
C ASN A 306 -2.10 -6.43 -1.44
N SER A 307 -2.14 -6.64 -0.13
CA SER A 307 -2.37 -7.95 0.50
C SER A 307 -3.12 -7.76 1.82
N ILE A 308 -3.94 -8.74 2.15
CA ILE A 308 -4.68 -8.85 3.40
C ILE A 308 -4.53 -10.28 3.93
N HIS A 309 -4.74 -10.50 5.23
CA HIS A 309 -4.65 -11.83 5.84
C HIS A 309 -5.80 -12.08 6.81
N ALA A 310 -6.12 -13.34 7.02
CA ALA A 310 -7.01 -13.87 8.04
C ALA A 310 -6.95 -15.40 7.99
N ASP A 311 -7.41 -16.08 9.02
CA ASP A 311 -7.70 -17.52 9.02
C ASP A 311 -9.09 -17.75 8.38
N TYR A 312 -9.11 -17.93 7.03
CA TYR A 312 -10.38 -17.99 6.31
C TYR A 312 -11.12 -19.31 6.46
N ASP A 313 -10.43 -20.41 6.79
CA ASP A 313 -11.04 -21.74 6.93
C ASP A 313 -11.05 -22.26 8.36
N ASN A 314 -10.79 -21.40 9.33
CA ASN A 314 -10.84 -21.65 10.77
C ASN A 314 -9.92 -22.82 11.21
N ASP A 315 -8.76 -22.97 10.57
CA ASP A 315 -7.80 -24.04 10.91
C ASP A 315 -6.71 -23.59 11.92
N GLY A 316 -6.75 -22.33 12.34
CA GLY A 316 -5.84 -21.72 13.31
C GLY A 316 -4.59 -21.12 12.71
N HIS A 317 -4.51 -20.98 11.37
CA HIS A 317 -3.36 -20.44 10.67
C HIS A 317 -3.77 -19.27 9.77
N ASN A 318 -3.12 -18.12 9.91
CA ASN A 318 -3.43 -16.97 9.09
C ASN A 318 -2.99 -17.16 7.64
N ASP A 319 -3.94 -17.02 6.72
CA ASP A 319 -3.77 -17.12 5.27
C ASP A 319 -3.59 -15.73 4.65
N ILE A 320 -3.07 -15.66 3.43
CA ILE A 320 -2.78 -14.40 2.78
C ILE A 320 -3.54 -14.30 1.45
N PHE A 321 -4.23 -13.19 1.23
CA PHE A 321 -4.88 -12.87 -0.05
C PHE A 321 -4.14 -11.73 -0.75
N VAL A 322 -3.55 -12.02 -1.93
CA VAL A 322 -2.76 -11.08 -2.74
C VAL A 322 -3.63 -10.48 -3.84
N LEU A 323 -3.70 -9.16 -3.91
CA LEU A 323 -4.54 -8.38 -4.82
C LEU A 323 -3.73 -7.84 -6.00
N ARG A 324 -4.22 -8.04 -7.24
CA ARG A 324 -3.50 -7.72 -8.46
C ARG A 324 -4.33 -6.93 -9.46
N GLY A 325 -3.65 -6.30 -10.40
CA GLY A 325 -4.25 -5.69 -11.58
C GLY A 325 -4.71 -4.24 -11.41
N GLY A 326 -4.77 -3.71 -10.20
CA GLY A 326 -5.12 -2.32 -9.95
C GLY A 326 -4.26 -1.34 -10.77
N TRP A 327 -4.85 -0.23 -11.25
CA TRP A 327 -4.23 0.79 -12.09
C TRP A 327 -3.71 0.34 -13.47
N LEU A 328 -3.87 -0.94 -13.86
CA LEU A 328 -3.40 -1.45 -15.14
C LEU A 328 -4.43 -1.26 -16.29
N GLY A 329 -5.61 -0.72 -16.01
CA GLY A 329 -6.65 -0.49 -16.99
C GLY A 329 -7.01 -1.77 -17.75
N LYS A 330 -6.99 -1.75 -19.11
CA LYS A 330 -7.31 -2.94 -19.94
C LYS A 330 -6.43 -4.16 -19.68
N LYS A 331 -5.29 -3.97 -19.01
CA LYS A 331 -4.35 -5.03 -18.68
C LYS A 331 -4.47 -5.50 -17.23
N GLY A 332 -5.45 -4.97 -16.51
CA GLY A 332 -5.66 -5.28 -15.09
C GLY A 332 -6.37 -6.61 -14.80
N GLY A 333 -6.82 -7.34 -15.82
CA GLY A 333 -7.45 -8.67 -15.62
C GLY A 333 -6.42 -9.73 -15.22
N HIS A 334 -5.81 -9.57 -14.04
CA HIS A 334 -4.90 -10.52 -13.42
C HIS A 334 -5.62 -11.26 -12.28
N PRO A 335 -5.38 -12.57 -12.08
CA PRO A 335 -5.97 -13.29 -10.97
C PRO A 335 -5.35 -12.84 -9.65
N ASN A 336 -6.18 -12.72 -8.62
CA ASN A 336 -5.73 -12.64 -7.24
C ASN A 336 -5.23 -14.01 -6.78
N SER A 337 -4.54 -14.11 -5.62
CA SER A 337 -4.11 -15.37 -5.04
C SER A 337 -4.56 -15.50 -3.60
N LEU A 338 -5.28 -16.56 -3.27
CA LEU A 338 -5.46 -17.02 -1.90
C LEU A 338 -4.34 -18.03 -1.60
N LEU A 339 -3.42 -17.62 -0.75
CA LEU A 339 -2.27 -18.40 -0.29
C LEU A 339 -2.63 -19.01 1.05
N LYS A 340 -3.06 -20.27 1.03
CA LYS A 340 -3.38 -21.02 2.25
C LYS A 340 -2.09 -21.36 3.01
N ASN A 341 -2.07 -21.00 4.28
CA ASN A 341 -1.02 -21.40 5.23
C ASN A 341 -1.23 -22.86 5.64
N MET A 342 -0.20 -23.67 5.55
CA MET A 342 -0.26 -25.11 5.85
C MET A 342 0.07 -25.41 7.31
N GLY A 343 0.31 -24.41 8.15
CA GLY A 343 0.65 -24.54 9.57
C GLY A 343 2.08 -25.00 9.86
N ASP A 344 2.89 -25.13 8.83
CA ASP A 344 4.31 -25.53 8.94
C ASP A 344 5.28 -24.48 8.36
N GLY A 345 4.79 -23.24 8.16
CA GLY A 345 5.52 -22.15 7.52
C GLY A 345 5.54 -22.21 5.99
N THR A 346 4.79 -23.16 5.38
CA THR A 346 4.63 -23.25 3.93
C THR A 346 3.24 -22.80 3.49
N PHE A 347 3.14 -22.34 2.24
CA PHE A 347 1.91 -21.84 1.63
C PHE A 347 1.60 -22.57 0.32
N THR A 348 0.31 -22.70 0.05
CA THR A 348 -0.20 -23.23 -1.23
C THR A 348 -1.24 -22.29 -1.80
N ASP A 349 -1.11 -21.91 -3.08
CA ASP A 349 -2.17 -21.17 -3.77
C ASP A 349 -3.39 -22.09 -3.97
N VAL A 350 -4.50 -21.71 -3.37
CA VAL A 350 -5.76 -22.46 -3.41
C VAL A 350 -6.89 -21.70 -4.11
N THR A 351 -6.57 -20.62 -4.81
CA THR A 351 -7.55 -19.70 -5.44
C THR A 351 -8.56 -20.43 -6.33
N ARG A 352 -8.12 -21.46 -7.05
CA ARG A 352 -9.00 -22.24 -7.95
C ARG A 352 -9.90 -23.21 -7.20
N SER A 353 -9.34 -23.98 -6.27
CA SER A 353 -10.10 -24.92 -5.45
C SER A 353 -11.09 -24.19 -4.53
N SER A 354 -10.70 -23.03 -4.01
CA SER A 354 -11.60 -22.17 -3.22
C SER A 354 -12.66 -21.41 -4.04
N LYS A 355 -12.64 -21.52 -5.37
CA LYS A 355 -13.59 -20.84 -6.30
C LYS A 355 -13.53 -19.30 -6.26
N LEU A 356 -12.39 -18.73 -5.88
CA LEU A 356 -12.15 -17.29 -5.85
C LEU A 356 -11.50 -16.76 -7.14
N LEU A 357 -11.29 -17.60 -8.15
CA LEU A 357 -10.64 -17.19 -9.37
C LEU A 357 -11.52 -16.23 -10.17
N SER A 358 -11.09 -14.97 -10.22
CA SER A 358 -11.68 -13.92 -11.04
C SER A 358 -10.58 -13.11 -11.74
N TYR A 359 -10.95 -12.35 -12.78
CA TYR A 359 -9.99 -11.59 -13.61
C TYR A 359 -10.41 -10.13 -13.69
N HIS A 360 -10.30 -9.44 -12.57
CA HIS A 360 -10.62 -8.03 -12.46
C HIS A 360 -9.39 -7.22 -12.01
N PRO A 361 -9.27 -5.94 -12.43
CA PRO A 361 -8.28 -5.07 -11.82
C PRO A 361 -8.67 -4.79 -10.37
N THR A 362 -7.90 -5.33 -9.44
CA THR A 362 -8.21 -5.32 -8.00
C THR A 362 -7.05 -4.71 -7.22
N GLN A 363 -7.37 -3.87 -6.22
CA GLN A 363 -6.39 -3.38 -5.25
C GLN A 363 -6.90 -3.35 -3.81
N THR A 364 -8.19 -3.61 -3.58
CA THR A 364 -8.78 -3.55 -2.23
C THR A 364 -9.75 -4.70 -2.02
N ALA A 365 -9.67 -5.31 -0.85
CA ALA A 365 -10.58 -6.32 -0.35
C ALA A 365 -10.58 -6.29 1.18
N SER A 366 -11.61 -6.86 1.80
CA SER A 366 -11.69 -6.94 3.25
C SER A 366 -12.41 -8.22 3.67
N TRP A 367 -11.86 -8.89 4.69
CA TRP A 367 -12.47 -10.01 5.37
C TRP A 367 -13.50 -9.54 6.40
N GLY A 368 -14.65 -10.19 6.45
CA GLY A 368 -15.69 -9.93 7.43
C GLY A 368 -16.76 -11.03 7.41
N ASP A 369 -17.39 -11.30 8.50
CA ASP A 369 -18.49 -12.28 8.63
C ASP A 369 -19.83 -11.53 8.51
N PHE A 370 -20.32 -11.35 7.26
CA PHE A 370 -21.46 -10.48 7.02
C PHE A 370 -22.80 -11.11 7.44
N ASP A 371 -22.89 -12.44 7.58
CA ASP A 371 -24.11 -13.13 7.96
C ASP A 371 -24.01 -13.84 9.31
N ASN A 372 -22.93 -13.58 10.07
CA ASN A 372 -22.68 -14.09 11.42
C ASN A 372 -22.77 -15.61 11.52
N ASP A 373 -22.29 -16.33 10.49
CA ASP A 373 -22.28 -17.79 10.49
C ASP A 373 -20.96 -18.41 11.02
N GLY A 374 -20.00 -17.56 11.43
CA GLY A 374 -18.72 -17.97 12.00
C GLY A 374 -17.64 -18.22 10.95
N ASN A 375 -17.92 -17.97 9.66
CA ASN A 375 -16.94 -18.09 8.60
C ASN A 375 -16.65 -16.71 7.99
N LEU A 376 -15.38 -16.39 7.78
CA LEU A 376 -15.00 -15.12 7.17
C LEU A 376 -15.35 -15.09 5.69
N ASP A 377 -16.15 -14.12 5.32
CA ASP A 377 -16.50 -13.79 3.94
C ASP A 377 -15.53 -12.77 3.36
N LEU A 378 -15.50 -12.65 2.03
CA LEU A 378 -14.58 -11.76 1.33
C LEU A 378 -15.32 -10.78 0.45
N PHE A 379 -15.20 -9.48 0.75
CA PHE A 379 -15.63 -8.42 -0.17
C PHE A 379 -14.45 -7.93 -1.00
N ILE A 380 -14.60 -7.83 -2.33
CA ILE A 380 -13.58 -7.37 -3.26
C ILE A 380 -14.08 -6.13 -4.00
N GLY A 381 -13.32 -5.04 -3.90
CA GLY A 381 -13.55 -3.81 -4.65
C GLY A 381 -12.74 -3.79 -5.96
N ASN A 382 -13.41 -3.82 -7.09
CA ASN A 382 -12.81 -3.84 -8.43
C ASN A 382 -12.80 -2.46 -9.09
N GLU A 383 -11.86 -2.24 -10.01
CA GLU A 383 -11.67 -0.96 -10.68
C GLU A 383 -12.42 -0.88 -12.01
N THR A 384 -13.60 -0.29 -12.01
CA THR A 384 -14.28 0.15 -13.23
C THR A 384 -13.72 1.50 -13.67
N SER A 385 -13.28 1.59 -14.92
CA SER A 385 -12.83 2.85 -15.53
C SER A 385 -13.02 2.85 -17.04
N ALA A 386 -12.95 4.03 -17.67
CA ALA A 386 -13.01 4.14 -19.13
C ALA A 386 -11.91 3.33 -19.85
N SER A 387 -10.79 3.10 -19.19
CA SER A 387 -9.68 2.31 -19.74
C SER A 387 -9.77 0.82 -19.43
N ALA A 388 -10.26 0.44 -18.24
CA ALA A 388 -10.38 -0.96 -17.84
C ALA A 388 -11.63 -1.64 -18.45
N GLY A 389 -12.76 -0.96 -18.43
CA GLY A 389 -14.08 -1.52 -18.69
C GLY A 389 -14.91 -1.55 -17.42
N VAL A 390 -16.01 -2.30 -17.45
CA VAL A 390 -16.91 -2.48 -16.30
C VAL A 390 -16.46 -3.71 -15.51
N HIS A 391 -16.15 -3.49 -14.23
CA HIS A 391 -15.74 -4.51 -13.27
C HIS A 391 -16.52 -4.25 -11.96
N PRO A 392 -17.61 -4.99 -11.71
CA PRO A 392 -18.41 -4.82 -10.49
C PRO A 392 -17.67 -5.30 -9.26
N CYS A 393 -18.10 -4.85 -8.08
CA CYS A 393 -17.69 -5.43 -6.81
C CYS A 393 -18.14 -6.88 -6.70
N GLU A 394 -17.40 -7.67 -5.92
CA GLU A 394 -17.70 -9.08 -5.63
C GLU A 394 -17.86 -9.26 -4.13
N LEU A 395 -18.86 -10.07 -3.73
CA LEU A 395 -19.03 -10.55 -2.38
C LEU A 395 -19.03 -12.08 -2.42
N PHE A 396 -18.02 -12.67 -1.83
CA PHE A 396 -17.87 -14.11 -1.75
C PHE A 396 -18.22 -14.60 -0.36
N LYS A 397 -19.38 -15.31 -0.27
CA LYS A 397 -19.76 -16.01 0.96
C LYS A 397 -18.91 -17.26 1.12
N ASN A 398 -18.32 -17.43 2.28
CA ASN A 398 -17.60 -18.64 2.67
C ASN A 398 -18.60 -19.77 2.97
N ASN A 399 -18.38 -20.95 2.39
CA ASN A 399 -19.29 -22.11 2.57
C ASN A 399 -18.91 -22.97 3.78
N GLY A 400 -17.83 -22.64 4.52
CA GLY A 400 -17.33 -23.41 5.66
C GLY A 400 -16.65 -24.74 5.27
N ASP A 401 -16.38 -24.95 3.98
CA ASP A 401 -15.72 -26.16 3.45
C ASP A 401 -14.43 -25.82 2.67
N GLY A 402 -13.88 -24.61 2.87
CA GLY A 402 -12.75 -24.07 2.15
C GLY A 402 -13.08 -23.51 0.76
N THR A 403 -14.36 -23.46 0.38
CA THR A 403 -14.84 -22.90 -0.89
C THR A 403 -15.74 -21.69 -0.67
N PHE A 404 -15.86 -20.85 -1.69
CA PHE A 404 -16.68 -19.65 -1.66
C PHE A 404 -17.76 -19.67 -2.74
N THR A 405 -18.81 -18.89 -2.52
CA THR A 405 -19.90 -18.63 -3.48
C THR A 405 -20.02 -17.13 -3.69
N ASN A 406 -19.91 -16.65 -4.93
CA ASN A 406 -20.15 -15.24 -5.22
C ASN A 406 -21.64 -14.92 -5.08
N VAL A 407 -21.99 -14.11 -4.10
CA VAL A 407 -23.36 -13.69 -3.76
C VAL A 407 -23.61 -12.21 -4.05
N ALA A 408 -22.70 -11.52 -4.72
CA ALA A 408 -22.80 -10.08 -4.98
C ALA A 408 -24.13 -9.69 -5.64
N SER A 409 -24.62 -10.49 -6.60
CA SER A 409 -25.90 -10.23 -7.27
C SER A 409 -27.12 -10.39 -6.36
N VAL A 410 -27.02 -11.24 -5.35
CA VAL A 410 -28.13 -11.45 -4.37
C VAL A 410 -28.27 -10.22 -3.47
N HIS A 411 -27.15 -9.57 -3.16
CA HIS A 411 -27.09 -8.40 -2.28
C HIS A 411 -27.02 -7.07 -3.05
N GLY A 412 -27.04 -7.09 -4.39
CA GLY A 412 -27.03 -5.90 -5.24
C GLY A 412 -25.66 -5.27 -5.46
N PHE A 413 -24.59 -5.88 -4.99
CA PHE A 413 -23.21 -5.36 -5.13
C PHE A 413 -22.64 -5.50 -6.54
N ASP A 414 -23.18 -6.37 -7.38
CA ASP A 414 -22.84 -6.45 -8.79
C ASP A 414 -23.27 -5.21 -9.59
N SER A 415 -24.11 -4.34 -9.03
CA SER A 415 -24.46 -3.03 -9.57
C SER A 415 -23.48 -1.92 -9.15
N ILE A 416 -22.66 -2.16 -8.12
CA ILE A 416 -21.66 -1.20 -7.67
C ILE A 416 -20.45 -1.28 -8.60
N THR A 417 -20.33 -0.26 -9.43
CA THR A 417 -19.27 -0.12 -10.42
C THR A 417 -18.64 1.24 -10.29
N GLY A 418 -17.38 1.28 -9.94
CA GLY A 418 -16.62 2.52 -9.75
C GLY A 418 -15.12 2.23 -9.76
N PHE A 419 -14.33 3.25 -9.65
CA PHE A 419 -12.90 3.09 -9.44
C PHE A 419 -12.65 2.89 -7.94
N ILE A 420 -12.97 1.66 -7.46
CA ILE A 420 -12.97 1.34 -6.03
C ILE A 420 -11.54 1.32 -5.50
N LYS A 421 -11.32 1.97 -4.36
CA LYS A 421 -9.98 2.18 -3.80
C LYS A 421 -9.80 1.73 -2.35
N GLY A 422 -10.87 1.65 -1.59
CA GLY A 422 -10.87 1.12 -0.24
C GLY A 422 -12.19 0.45 0.07
N VAL A 423 -12.14 -0.64 0.82
CA VAL A 423 -13.29 -1.33 1.40
C VAL A 423 -12.95 -1.72 2.83
N THR A 424 -13.92 -1.57 3.73
CA THR A 424 -13.73 -1.90 5.14
C THR A 424 -15.05 -2.28 5.80
N TRP A 425 -14.99 -3.26 6.69
CA TRP A 425 -16.11 -3.66 7.54
C TRP A 425 -16.04 -2.99 8.92
N GLY A 426 -17.20 -2.69 9.49
CA GLY A 426 -17.32 -2.15 10.84
C GLY A 426 -18.76 -2.16 11.30
N ASP A 427 -19.03 -2.15 12.60
CA ASP A 427 -20.36 -2.09 13.19
C ASP A 427 -20.65 -0.67 13.68
N ILE A 428 -21.40 0.11 12.88
CA ILE A 428 -21.64 1.53 13.16
C ILE A 428 -22.68 1.79 14.24
N ASN A 429 -23.49 0.80 14.59
CA ASN A 429 -24.61 0.96 15.53
C ASN A 429 -24.57 -0.02 16.71
N ASN A 430 -23.48 -0.79 16.84
CA ASN A 430 -23.22 -1.76 17.90
C ASN A 430 -24.32 -2.84 17.98
N ASP A 431 -24.87 -3.26 16.83
CA ASP A 431 -25.88 -4.32 16.79
C ASP A 431 -25.30 -5.74 16.57
N GLY A 432 -23.97 -5.84 16.42
CA GLY A 432 -23.23 -7.09 16.22
C GLY A 432 -23.20 -7.56 14.76
N TRP A 433 -23.66 -6.73 13.79
CA TRP A 433 -23.61 -7.02 12.36
C TRP A 433 -22.68 -6.04 11.68
N GLN A 434 -21.70 -6.55 10.95
CA GLN A 434 -20.72 -5.71 10.28
C GLN A 434 -21.33 -4.99 9.08
N ASP A 435 -21.24 -3.67 9.09
CA ASP A 435 -21.60 -2.76 8.01
C ASP A 435 -20.41 -2.57 7.06
N LEU A 436 -20.66 -2.06 5.85
CA LEU A 436 -19.63 -1.97 4.82
C LEU A 436 -19.45 -0.53 4.31
N TYR A 437 -18.23 -0.01 4.37
CA TYR A 437 -17.87 1.25 3.72
C TYR A 437 -17.00 1.00 2.49
N ILE A 438 -17.32 1.70 1.38
CA ILE A 438 -16.63 1.59 0.09
C ILE A 438 -16.21 2.97 -0.38
N SER A 439 -14.91 3.20 -0.56
CA SER A 439 -14.39 4.44 -1.13
C SER A 439 -14.25 4.35 -2.65
N VAL A 440 -14.66 5.43 -3.35
CA VAL A 440 -14.71 5.49 -4.81
C VAL A 440 -13.91 6.69 -5.32
N LEU A 441 -12.88 6.44 -6.09
CA LEU A 441 -12.05 7.50 -6.68
C LEU A 441 -12.74 8.09 -7.92
N GLY A 442 -13.22 9.33 -7.80
CA GLY A 442 -13.99 10.02 -8.84
C GLY A 442 -15.47 9.69 -8.82
N GLY A 443 -16.02 9.41 -7.64
CA GLY A 443 -17.43 9.10 -7.41
C GLY A 443 -17.86 9.38 -5.98
N GLU A 444 -19.11 9.07 -5.66
CA GLU A 444 -19.62 9.09 -4.29
C GLU A 444 -19.24 7.79 -3.59
N ASN A 445 -18.88 7.87 -2.31
CA ASN A 445 -18.62 6.71 -1.46
C ASN A 445 -19.93 6.06 -1.03
N TYR A 446 -19.85 4.79 -0.64
CA TYR A 446 -20.99 4.05 -0.15
C TYR A 446 -20.79 3.65 1.31
N LEU A 447 -21.86 3.76 2.09
CA LEU A 447 -22.04 3.13 3.39
C LEU A 447 -23.28 2.25 3.34
N PHE A 448 -23.09 0.96 3.51
CA PHE A 448 -24.16 -0.03 3.57
C PHE A 448 -24.33 -0.51 5.00
N LYS A 449 -25.52 -0.26 5.55
CA LYS A 449 -25.92 -0.86 6.81
C LYS A 449 -26.33 -2.32 6.58
N ASN A 450 -25.85 -3.20 7.42
CA ASN A 450 -26.18 -4.61 7.41
C ASN A 450 -27.36 -4.91 8.36
N ASN A 451 -28.51 -5.18 7.80
CA ASN A 451 -29.70 -5.60 8.54
C ASN A 451 -29.80 -7.12 8.53
N LYS A 452 -28.95 -7.81 9.32
CA LYS A 452 -28.93 -9.28 9.47
C LYS A 452 -28.76 -10.01 8.13
N GLY A 453 -27.68 -9.70 7.43
CA GLY A 453 -27.34 -10.25 6.13
C GLY A 453 -28.04 -9.57 4.95
N THR A 454 -28.84 -8.52 5.18
CA THR A 454 -29.46 -7.70 4.12
C THR A 454 -28.92 -6.27 4.18
N PHE A 455 -28.38 -5.77 3.07
CA PHE A 455 -27.72 -4.48 3.03
C PHE A 455 -28.65 -3.35 2.60
N GLU A 456 -28.60 -2.23 3.32
CA GLU A 456 -29.28 -0.98 3.01
C GLU A 456 -28.25 0.12 2.75
N ASN A 457 -28.34 0.79 1.61
CA ASN A 457 -27.47 1.93 1.31
C ASN A 457 -27.94 3.18 2.06
N ILE A 458 -27.19 3.54 3.10
CA ILE A 458 -27.47 4.71 3.94
C ILE A 458 -26.50 5.89 3.67
N SER A 459 -25.67 5.85 2.63
CA SER A 459 -24.62 6.85 2.34
C SER A 459 -25.15 8.29 2.35
N SER A 460 -26.33 8.52 1.79
CA SER A 460 -26.93 9.86 1.72
C SER A 460 -27.52 10.31 3.06
N SER A 461 -28.20 9.42 3.79
CA SER A 461 -28.80 9.75 5.10
C SER A 461 -27.73 9.90 6.18
N SER A 462 -26.65 9.13 6.12
CA SER A 462 -25.52 9.22 7.04
C SER A 462 -24.58 10.40 6.76
N GLY A 463 -24.60 10.99 5.53
CA GLY A 463 -23.76 12.11 5.13
C GLY A 463 -22.32 11.73 4.79
N THR A 464 -22.03 10.46 4.46
CA THR A 464 -20.66 9.91 4.33
C THR A 464 -20.16 9.77 2.89
N GLN A 465 -20.80 10.39 1.90
CA GLN A 465 -20.52 10.23 0.46
C GLN A 465 -19.22 10.89 -0.02
N SER A 466 -18.62 11.78 0.76
CA SER A 466 -17.39 12.51 0.41
C SER A 466 -16.13 11.84 1.00
N PRO A 467 -14.92 12.17 0.50
CA PRO A 467 -14.59 13.05 -0.62
C PRO A 467 -14.90 12.42 -1.97
N HIS A 468 -14.95 13.21 -3.05
CA HIS A 468 -15.19 12.70 -4.41
C HIS A 468 -14.00 11.87 -4.94
N TYR A 469 -12.78 12.31 -4.64
CA TYR A 469 -11.57 11.57 -4.96
C TYR A 469 -11.05 10.83 -3.73
N SER A 470 -11.75 9.77 -3.31
CA SER A 470 -11.41 8.97 -2.13
C SER A 470 -10.40 7.87 -2.45
N PHE A 471 -9.58 7.51 -1.45
CA PHE A 471 -8.63 6.42 -1.59
C PHE A 471 -8.62 5.53 -0.32
N PRO A 472 -7.58 5.46 0.55
CA PRO A 472 -7.65 4.63 1.74
C PRO A 472 -8.78 5.07 2.68
N CYS A 473 -9.45 4.09 3.27
CA CYS A 473 -10.47 4.29 4.28
C CYS A 473 -10.45 3.17 5.31
N TRP A 474 -10.89 3.46 6.53
CA TRP A 474 -11.04 2.48 7.60
C TRP A 474 -12.04 2.94 8.66
N PHE A 475 -12.52 1.97 9.45
CA PHE A 475 -13.24 2.21 10.70
C PHE A 475 -12.28 2.18 11.89
N PHE A 476 -12.47 3.05 12.85
CA PHE A 476 -11.80 3.05 14.15
C PHE A 476 -12.58 3.91 15.14
N ASP A 477 -12.36 3.74 16.43
CA ASP A 477 -12.93 4.61 17.45
C ASP A 477 -11.86 5.67 17.84
N VAL A 478 -11.95 6.88 17.24
CA VAL A 478 -10.94 7.93 17.39
C VAL A 478 -10.95 8.60 18.75
N ASN A 479 -12.11 8.58 19.42
CA ASN A 479 -12.36 9.32 20.66
C ASN A 479 -12.64 8.42 21.88
N ASN A 480 -12.63 7.10 21.70
CA ASN A 480 -12.94 6.08 22.69
C ASN A 480 -14.35 6.26 23.29
N ASP A 481 -15.37 6.52 22.46
CA ASP A 481 -16.76 6.63 22.87
C ASP A 481 -17.57 5.33 22.66
N GLY A 482 -16.95 4.31 22.06
CA GLY A 482 -17.54 3.01 21.82
C GLY A 482 -18.30 2.90 20.49
N PHE A 483 -18.26 3.94 19.64
CA PHE A 483 -18.79 3.90 18.28
C PHE A 483 -17.66 4.02 17.29
N GLN A 484 -17.73 3.26 16.20
CA GLN A 484 -16.73 3.34 15.15
C GLN A 484 -16.93 4.57 14.26
N ASP A 485 -15.88 5.35 14.13
CA ASP A 485 -15.77 6.51 13.24
C ASP A 485 -15.20 6.07 11.88
N ILE A 486 -15.32 6.93 10.86
CA ILE A 486 -14.78 6.66 9.52
C ILE A 486 -13.71 7.69 9.16
N PHE A 487 -12.51 7.22 8.84
CA PHE A 487 -11.53 8.03 8.11
C PHE A 487 -11.56 7.65 6.64
N VAL A 488 -11.54 8.66 5.76
CA VAL A 488 -11.35 8.46 4.33
C VAL A 488 -10.45 9.56 3.76
N SER A 489 -9.36 9.15 3.11
CA SER A 489 -8.39 10.08 2.55
C SER A 489 -8.80 10.59 1.17
N GLY A 490 -8.32 11.81 0.83
CA GLY A 490 -8.43 12.38 -0.50
C GLY A 490 -7.22 12.05 -1.37
N TYR A 491 -7.46 11.82 -2.67
CA TYR A 491 -6.45 11.62 -3.70
C TYR A 491 -6.87 12.31 -4.99
N ASP A 492 -6.75 13.63 -5.03
CA ASP A 492 -7.30 14.48 -6.08
C ASP A 492 -6.62 14.25 -7.44
N LEU A 493 -7.29 13.51 -8.33
CA LEU A 493 -6.78 13.15 -9.67
C LEU A 493 -6.54 14.35 -10.57
N ASP A 494 -7.31 15.42 -10.40
CA ASP A 494 -7.20 16.63 -11.23
C ASP A 494 -5.95 17.43 -10.88
N HIS A 495 -5.42 17.25 -9.67
CA HIS A 495 -4.28 17.98 -9.12
C HIS A 495 -2.99 17.14 -8.96
N LEU A 496 -2.89 15.92 -9.53
CA LEU A 496 -1.70 15.05 -9.36
C LEU A 496 -0.38 15.69 -9.81
N ARG A 497 -0.41 16.64 -10.75
CA ARG A 497 0.78 17.40 -11.16
C ARG A 497 1.15 18.52 -10.20
N ASP A 498 0.26 18.85 -9.30
CA ASP A 498 0.36 19.96 -8.34
C ASP A 498 0.68 19.48 -6.91
N VAL A 499 0.89 18.18 -6.69
CA VAL A 499 1.16 17.59 -5.36
C VAL A 499 2.24 18.39 -4.59
N ALA A 500 3.40 18.59 -5.20
CA ALA A 500 4.48 19.36 -4.58
C ALA A 500 4.14 20.84 -4.40
N LYS A 501 3.33 21.42 -5.29
CA LYS A 501 2.82 22.79 -5.18
C LYS A 501 1.84 22.92 -4.02
N ASP A 502 0.91 21.97 -3.89
CA ASP A 502 -0.10 21.97 -2.83
C ASP A 502 0.53 21.78 -1.46
N TYR A 503 1.49 20.87 -1.35
CA TYR A 503 2.28 20.70 -0.15
C TYR A 503 3.07 21.98 0.21
N SER A 504 3.78 22.58 -0.76
CA SER A 504 4.47 23.85 -0.58
C SER A 504 3.54 24.98 -0.14
N SER A 505 2.34 25.05 -0.74
CA SER A 505 1.32 26.03 -0.40
C SER A 505 0.80 25.84 1.03
N GLU A 506 0.53 24.58 1.40
CA GLU A 506 0.02 24.22 2.73
C GLU A 506 0.98 24.64 3.84
N ILE A 507 2.28 24.31 3.72
CA ILE A 507 3.27 24.67 4.75
C ILE A 507 3.52 26.20 4.85
N GLN A 508 3.15 26.95 3.82
CA GLN A 508 3.17 28.43 3.82
C GLN A 508 1.81 29.03 4.20
N ASN A 509 0.82 28.24 4.63
CA ASN A 509 -0.56 28.67 4.91
C ASN A 509 -1.26 29.34 3.72
N ILE A 510 -0.94 28.94 2.50
CA ILE A 510 -1.63 29.34 1.28
C ILE A 510 -2.75 28.33 1.00
N ASN A 511 -3.97 28.81 0.80
CA ASN A 511 -5.09 27.93 0.52
C ASN A 511 -4.90 27.15 -0.79
N THR A 512 -5.23 25.88 -0.76
CA THR A 512 -5.27 25.00 -1.93
C THR A 512 -6.70 24.58 -2.23
N THR A 513 -6.98 24.27 -3.48
CA THR A 513 -8.29 23.80 -3.94
C THR A 513 -8.39 22.28 -3.97
N THR A 514 -7.30 21.59 -3.73
CA THR A 514 -7.25 20.12 -3.73
C THR A 514 -8.18 19.54 -2.66
N GLU A 515 -8.77 18.42 -2.96
CA GLU A 515 -9.70 17.74 -2.06
C GLU A 515 -8.98 17.21 -0.80
N LYS A 516 -9.65 17.33 0.34
CA LYS A 516 -9.10 17.00 1.66
C LYS A 516 -9.73 15.71 2.18
N PRO A 517 -9.03 14.98 3.09
CA PRO A 517 -9.62 13.84 3.77
C PRO A 517 -10.88 14.22 4.54
N ARG A 518 -11.66 13.22 4.90
CA ARG A 518 -12.79 13.33 5.83
C ARG A 518 -12.53 12.48 7.06
N LEU A 519 -13.01 12.97 8.18
CA LEU A 519 -13.15 12.22 9.42
C LEU A 519 -14.60 12.37 9.85
N TYR A 520 -15.32 11.30 9.78
CA TYR A 520 -16.71 11.21 10.14
C TYR A 520 -16.86 10.64 11.54
N ILE A 521 -17.19 11.51 12.49
CA ILE A 521 -17.46 11.10 13.88
C ILE A 521 -18.87 10.55 13.95
N ASN A 522 -19.01 9.35 14.45
CA ASN A 522 -20.29 8.65 14.61
C ASN A 522 -21.11 9.31 15.73
N ASN A 523 -22.37 9.65 15.45
CA ASN A 523 -23.26 10.29 16.42
C ASN A 523 -24.04 9.27 17.29
N GLY A 524 -23.86 7.95 17.06
CA GLY A 524 -24.59 6.89 17.75
C GLY A 524 -26.03 6.69 17.28
N ASP A 525 -26.43 7.28 16.17
CA ASP A 525 -27.78 7.24 15.59
C ASP A 525 -27.75 6.95 14.07
N GLU A 526 -26.68 6.29 13.58
CA GLU A 526 -26.42 5.97 12.17
C GLU A 526 -26.17 7.20 11.29
N THR A 527 -25.97 8.38 11.89
CA THR A 527 -25.51 9.59 11.23
C THR A 527 -24.10 9.94 11.67
N PHE A 528 -23.40 10.76 10.86
CA PHE A 528 -22.03 11.14 11.13
C PHE A 528 -21.84 12.64 11.02
N THR A 529 -20.89 13.16 11.80
CA THR A 529 -20.45 14.57 11.74
C THR A 529 -19.07 14.67 11.11
N GLU A 530 -18.95 15.34 9.95
CA GLU A 530 -17.65 15.57 9.31
C GLU A 530 -16.80 16.52 10.17
N SER A 531 -15.64 16.07 10.63
CA SER A 531 -14.83 16.70 11.66
C SER A 531 -13.34 16.89 11.30
N ALA A 532 -12.89 16.56 10.09
CA ALA A 532 -11.47 16.59 9.71
C ALA A 532 -10.81 17.96 9.98
N LYS A 533 -11.52 19.05 9.76
CA LYS A 533 -11.02 20.39 10.04
C LYS A 533 -10.88 20.64 11.55
N GLN A 534 -11.87 20.23 12.34
CA GLN A 534 -11.84 20.35 13.81
C GLN A 534 -10.68 19.53 14.40
N TYR A 535 -10.46 18.34 13.86
CA TYR A 535 -9.38 17.45 14.28
C TYR A 535 -8.01 17.83 13.70
N GLY A 536 -7.89 18.86 12.87
CA GLY A 536 -6.60 19.36 12.37
C GLY A 536 -6.01 18.57 11.22
N ILE A 537 -6.76 17.63 10.62
CA ILE A 537 -6.29 16.77 9.53
C ILE A 537 -6.76 17.18 8.13
N SER A 538 -7.39 18.36 7.99
CA SER A 538 -7.80 18.89 6.68
C SER A 538 -6.59 19.35 5.85
N LYS A 539 -5.76 18.39 5.45
CA LYS A 539 -4.46 18.53 4.79
C LYS A 539 -4.49 17.95 3.37
N SER A 540 -3.57 18.38 2.49
CA SER A 540 -3.39 17.78 1.15
C SER A 540 -2.56 16.50 1.29
N LEU A 541 -3.20 15.37 1.52
CA LEU A 541 -2.49 14.13 1.86
C LEU A 541 -1.97 13.39 0.62
N TYR A 542 -2.76 13.29 -0.44
CA TYR A 542 -2.44 12.41 -1.58
C TYR A 542 -2.02 11.01 -1.11
N ALA A 543 -2.86 10.43 -0.23
CA ALA A 543 -2.56 9.17 0.41
C ALA A 543 -2.66 8.01 -0.59
N MET A 544 -1.65 7.16 -0.63
CA MET A 544 -1.64 5.93 -1.42
C MET A 544 -1.82 4.69 -0.54
N GLY A 545 -1.34 4.74 0.69
CA GLY A 545 -1.58 3.75 1.72
C GLY A 545 -1.63 4.44 3.08
N ALA A 546 -2.30 3.85 4.04
CA ALA A 546 -2.39 4.38 5.38
C ALA A 546 -2.88 3.32 6.37
N ASN A 547 -2.41 3.40 7.60
CA ASN A 547 -2.87 2.55 8.69
C ASN A 547 -2.77 3.30 10.02
N PHE A 548 -3.34 2.73 11.08
CA PHE A 548 -3.40 3.31 12.40
C PHE A 548 -2.88 2.36 13.48
N GLY A 549 -2.44 2.94 14.59
CA GLY A 549 -1.95 2.27 15.79
C GLY A 549 -1.79 3.26 16.93
N ASP A 550 -1.40 2.80 18.12
CA ASP A 550 -1.19 3.62 19.32
C ASP A 550 0.31 3.69 19.61
N ILE A 551 1.02 4.64 18.93
CA ILE A 551 2.49 4.67 18.94
C ILE A 551 3.14 5.11 20.24
N ASP A 552 2.42 5.71 21.14
CA ASP A 552 2.96 6.12 22.44
C ASP A 552 2.22 5.51 23.63
N ASN A 553 1.40 4.50 23.38
CA ASN A 553 0.67 3.74 24.37
C ASN A 553 -0.19 4.62 25.30
N ASP A 554 -0.76 5.72 24.78
CA ASP A 554 -1.63 6.61 25.55
C ASP A 554 -3.12 6.18 25.53
N GLY A 555 -3.47 5.18 24.71
CA GLY A 555 -4.79 4.61 24.54
C GLY A 555 -5.60 5.25 23.43
N PHE A 556 -5.05 6.21 22.67
CA PHE A 556 -5.71 6.81 21.51
C PHE A 556 -4.99 6.45 20.23
N LEU A 557 -5.76 6.08 19.19
CA LEU A 557 -5.22 5.63 17.92
C LEU A 557 -4.66 6.79 17.11
N ASP A 558 -3.40 6.67 16.72
CA ASP A 558 -2.65 7.53 15.80
C ASP A 558 -2.71 6.96 14.39
N PHE A 559 -2.26 7.69 13.35
CA PHE A 559 -2.19 7.12 12.00
C PHE A 559 -1.01 7.65 11.19
N TYR A 560 -0.46 6.78 10.34
CA TYR A 560 0.60 7.09 9.40
C TYR A 560 0.11 6.97 7.96
N VAL A 561 0.49 7.94 7.11
CA VAL A 561 0.03 8.07 5.73
C VAL A 561 1.22 8.02 4.78
N GLY A 562 1.22 7.05 3.88
CA GLY A 562 2.08 7.00 2.71
C GLY A 562 1.56 7.94 1.63
N THR A 563 2.37 8.88 1.19
CA THR A 563 1.96 9.99 0.34
C THR A 563 2.60 9.94 -1.05
N GLY A 564 1.99 10.63 -2.01
CA GLY A 564 2.55 10.87 -3.32
C GLY A 564 1.63 10.52 -4.48
N ALA A 565 2.21 10.36 -5.64
CA ALA A 565 1.58 9.90 -6.87
C ALA A 565 2.66 9.28 -7.77
N PRO A 566 2.32 8.55 -8.84
CA PRO A 566 3.32 7.92 -9.70
C PRO A 566 4.38 8.87 -10.30
N ASP A 567 4.05 10.14 -10.53
CA ASP A 567 4.98 11.11 -11.12
C ASP A 567 6.19 11.39 -10.21
N PHE A 568 7.38 11.49 -10.77
CA PHE A 568 8.60 11.82 -10.01
C PHE A 568 8.62 13.22 -9.41
N SER A 569 7.78 14.13 -9.88
CA SER A 569 7.65 15.46 -9.28
C SER A 569 6.84 15.48 -7.97
N THR A 570 6.33 14.33 -7.53
CA THR A 570 5.55 14.20 -6.29
C THR A 570 6.44 13.90 -5.08
N ILE A 571 7.53 14.64 -4.93
CA ILE A 571 8.44 14.53 -3.80
C ILE A 571 7.84 15.31 -2.63
N ILE A 572 7.15 14.61 -1.74
CA ILE A 572 6.59 15.13 -0.48
C ILE A 572 6.78 14.08 0.62
N PRO A 573 6.86 14.48 1.90
CA PRO A 573 7.05 13.51 2.99
C PRO A 573 5.80 12.67 3.23
N ASN A 574 5.97 11.42 3.61
CA ASN A 574 4.96 10.65 4.31
C ASN A 574 4.64 11.34 5.65
N ARG A 575 3.43 11.14 6.19
CA ARG A 575 2.95 12.00 7.29
C ARG A 575 2.41 11.21 8.46
N MET A 576 2.83 11.57 9.66
CA MET A 576 2.39 10.96 10.90
C MET A 576 1.55 11.93 11.72
N PHE A 577 0.41 11.45 12.19
CA PHE A 577 -0.58 12.21 12.96
C PHE A 577 -0.83 11.52 14.30
N LYS A 578 -0.45 12.20 15.38
CA LYS A 578 -0.69 11.76 16.73
C LYS A 578 -2.05 12.26 17.23
N ASN A 579 -2.84 11.36 17.80
CA ASN A 579 -4.11 11.67 18.43
C ASN A 579 -3.89 12.29 19.83
N ILE A 580 -4.46 13.44 20.05
CA ILE A 580 -4.39 14.13 21.34
C ILE A 580 -5.71 13.95 22.06
N GLN A 581 -5.79 12.88 22.84
CA GLN A 581 -6.91 12.57 23.75
C GLN A 581 -8.29 12.49 23.05
N GLY A 582 -8.33 11.99 21.82
CA GLY A 582 -9.58 11.88 21.04
C GLY A 582 -10.21 13.20 20.60
N LYS A 583 -9.47 14.32 20.68
CA LYS A 583 -10.02 15.65 20.42
C LYS A 583 -9.46 16.34 19.18
N ARG A 584 -8.25 16.00 18.80
CA ARG A 584 -7.53 16.52 17.62
C ARG A 584 -6.33 15.67 17.31
N PHE A 585 -5.83 15.77 16.09
CA PHE A 585 -4.53 15.24 15.75
C PHE A 585 -3.47 16.34 15.70
N GLU A 586 -2.25 15.97 16.07
CA GLU A 586 -1.06 16.77 15.90
C GLU A 586 -0.14 16.09 14.89
N GLU A 587 0.30 16.83 13.88
CA GLU A 587 1.25 16.29 12.92
C GLU A 587 2.65 16.27 13.51
N ILE A 588 3.18 15.07 13.71
CA ILE A 588 4.52 14.82 14.30
C ILE A 588 5.52 14.31 13.29
N THR A 589 5.25 14.48 11.99
CA THR A 589 6.06 13.98 10.87
C THR A 589 7.55 14.28 11.05
N SER A 590 7.91 15.53 11.36
CA SER A 590 9.31 15.94 11.55
C SER A 590 9.83 15.64 12.97
N ALA A 591 8.94 15.69 13.98
CA ALA A 591 9.30 15.45 15.38
C ALA A 591 9.77 14.01 15.60
N GLY A 592 9.00 13.04 15.10
CA GLY A 592 9.28 11.61 15.24
C GLY A 592 10.15 11.00 14.14
N ASN A 593 10.65 11.77 13.17
CA ASN A 593 11.46 11.27 12.04
C ASN A 593 10.68 10.48 10.96
N PHE A 594 9.38 10.71 10.82
CA PHE A 594 8.52 9.97 9.91
C PHE A 594 8.47 10.50 8.47
N GLY A 595 9.13 11.63 8.21
CA GLY A 595 9.01 12.39 6.95
C GLY A 595 9.78 11.81 5.77
N HIS A 596 9.67 10.51 5.51
CA HIS A 596 10.31 9.87 4.36
C HIS A 596 9.70 10.37 3.05
N ILE A 597 10.52 10.77 2.09
CA ILE A 597 10.07 11.38 0.82
C ILE A 597 9.81 10.38 -0.30
N GLN A 598 10.15 9.12 -0.09
CA GLN A 598 9.75 8.07 -1.01
C GLN A 598 8.28 7.72 -0.81
N LYS A 599 7.65 7.26 -1.88
CA LYS A 599 6.23 6.93 -1.89
C LYS A 599 5.97 5.73 -0.99
N GLY A 600 5.19 5.93 0.09
CA GLY A 600 4.77 4.87 0.99
C GLY A 600 3.46 4.23 0.53
N HIS A 601 3.35 2.92 0.67
CA HIS A 601 2.17 2.14 0.30
C HIS A 601 1.69 1.24 1.45
N GLY A 602 2.04 -0.03 1.44
CA GLY A 602 1.66 -0.95 2.51
C GLY A 602 2.24 -0.49 3.84
N ILE A 603 1.38 -0.15 4.80
CA ILE A 603 1.77 0.30 6.14
C ILE A 603 1.15 -0.63 7.17
N ALA A 604 1.93 -1.11 8.12
CA ALA A 604 1.46 -1.92 9.23
C ALA A 604 2.12 -1.50 10.54
N PHE A 605 1.34 -1.51 11.62
CA PHE A 605 1.76 -1.28 12.99
C PHE A 605 1.77 -2.61 13.73
N ALA A 606 2.82 -2.90 14.49
CA ALA A 606 2.91 -4.10 15.28
C ALA A 606 4.06 -4.03 16.29
N ASP A 607 3.89 -4.62 17.47
CA ASP A 607 4.95 -4.83 18.46
C ASP A 607 5.83 -6.03 18.04
N ILE A 608 6.79 -5.77 17.14
CA ILE A 608 7.58 -6.81 16.47
C ILE A 608 8.63 -7.41 17.42
N ASP A 609 9.24 -6.60 18.28
CA ASP A 609 10.31 -7.01 19.18
C ASP A 609 9.80 -7.34 20.60
N ARG A 610 8.50 -7.20 20.82
CA ARG A 610 7.79 -7.57 22.06
C ARG A 610 8.19 -6.74 23.28
N ASP A 611 8.47 -5.48 23.08
CA ASP A 611 8.73 -4.56 24.18
C ASP A 611 7.47 -3.81 24.65
N GLY A 612 6.36 -3.99 23.93
CA GLY A 612 5.02 -3.51 24.24
C GLY A 612 4.66 -2.21 23.55
N ASP A 613 5.51 -1.70 22.67
CA ASP A 613 5.17 -0.56 21.83
C ASP A 613 5.13 -0.96 20.33
N GLN A 614 4.39 -0.21 19.52
CA GLN A 614 4.19 -0.57 18.13
C GLN A 614 5.28 0.02 17.24
N ASP A 615 5.96 -0.85 16.48
CA ASP A 615 6.82 -0.50 15.36
C ASP A 615 6.01 -0.24 14.10
N ILE A 616 6.62 0.38 13.08
CA ILE A 616 5.94 0.68 11.82
C ILE A 616 6.75 0.12 10.64
N TYR A 617 6.18 -0.86 9.95
CA TYR A 617 6.72 -1.32 8.67
C TYR A 617 6.01 -0.64 7.51
N SER A 618 6.76 -0.21 6.48
CA SER A 618 6.19 0.40 5.29
C SER A 618 6.86 -0.10 4.01
N VAL A 619 6.04 -0.54 3.05
CA VAL A 619 6.46 -0.82 1.68
C VAL A 619 6.66 0.51 0.97
N MET A 620 7.83 0.68 0.36
CA MET A 620 8.24 1.92 -0.28
C MET A 620 8.47 1.69 -1.78
N GLY A 621 8.40 2.78 -2.53
CA GLY A 621 8.61 2.79 -3.97
C GLY A 621 7.39 3.28 -4.74
N GLY A 622 7.57 3.61 -6.00
CA GLY A 622 6.50 4.13 -6.86
C GLY A 622 5.96 3.10 -7.84
N ALA A 623 5.53 3.59 -9.01
CA ALA A 623 4.94 2.74 -10.05
C ALA A 623 5.79 2.66 -11.33
N TYR A 624 6.95 3.31 -11.37
CA TYR A 624 7.87 3.31 -12.51
C TYR A 624 9.12 2.48 -12.22
N GLN A 625 9.70 1.87 -13.23
CA GLN A 625 10.90 1.04 -13.13
C GLN A 625 12.06 1.72 -12.39
N GLY A 626 12.27 3.01 -12.59
CA GLY A 626 13.31 3.78 -11.93
C GLY A 626 12.91 4.33 -10.56
N ASP A 627 11.76 3.97 -10.03
CA ASP A 627 11.21 4.46 -8.75
C ASP A 627 11.13 3.34 -7.69
N THR A 628 11.98 2.32 -7.84
CA THR A 628 12.15 1.30 -6.80
C THR A 628 12.83 1.88 -5.59
N PHE A 629 12.41 1.42 -4.41
CA PHE A 629 13.08 1.77 -3.16
C PHE A 629 13.00 0.60 -2.17
N THR A 630 13.85 0.63 -1.14
CA THR A 630 13.84 -0.35 -0.07
C THR A 630 12.71 -0.06 0.91
N ASN A 631 12.03 -1.12 1.37
CA ASN A 631 11.06 -1.04 2.45
C ASN A 631 11.74 -0.57 3.74
N ILE A 632 10.98 0.05 4.62
CA ILE A 632 11.47 0.61 5.88
C ILE A 632 10.78 -0.03 7.08
N LEU A 633 11.51 -0.09 8.19
CA LEU A 633 11.00 -0.45 9.51
C LEU A 633 11.46 0.61 10.51
N TYR A 634 10.50 1.31 11.09
CA TYR A 634 10.75 2.24 12.18
C TYR A 634 10.63 1.51 13.51
N GLU A 635 11.76 1.41 14.23
CA GLU A 635 11.79 0.97 15.62
C GLU A 635 11.22 2.07 16.51
N ASN A 636 10.26 1.72 17.35
CA ASN A 636 9.67 2.62 18.33
C ASN A 636 10.57 2.69 19.58
N PRO A 637 10.99 3.87 20.02
CA PRO A 637 11.82 4.00 21.23
C PRO A 637 11.02 4.33 22.49
N ILE A 638 9.69 4.26 22.49
CA ILE A 638 8.82 4.76 23.55
C ILE A 638 8.45 3.64 24.53
N SER A 639 9.08 3.60 25.69
CA SER A 639 8.86 2.55 26.70
C SER A 639 8.26 3.03 28.03
N LYS A 640 7.54 4.18 28.01
CA LYS A 640 7.16 4.84 29.28
C LYS A 640 5.76 4.49 29.79
N ASN A 641 4.86 4.09 28.91
CA ASN A 641 3.47 3.81 29.25
C ASN A 641 3.22 2.32 29.43
N ASN A 642 2.22 1.99 30.22
CA ASN A 642 1.75 0.62 30.35
C ASN A 642 0.96 0.21 29.11
N TRP A 643 0.94 -1.08 28.84
CA TRP A 643 0.30 -1.69 27.68
C TRP A 643 -0.30 -3.06 28.02
N ILE A 644 -1.11 -3.59 27.14
CA ILE A 644 -1.54 -4.98 27.13
C ILE A 644 -1.69 -5.43 25.68
N VAL A 645 -1.22 -6.64 25.39
CA VAL A 645 -1.49 -7.31 24.12
C VAL A 645 -2.60 -8.34 24.34
N ILE A 646 -3.69 -8.23 23.58
CA ILE A 646 -4.83 -9.12 23.68
C ILE A 646 -4.98 -9.85 22.35
N GLU A 647 -4.84 -11.16 22.39
CA GLU A 647 -5.16 -12.06 21.29
C GLU A 647 -6.48 -12.75 21.57
N LEU A 648 -7.40 -12.72 20.61
CA LEU A 648 -8.68 -13.36 20.70
C LEU A 648 -8.73 -14.60 19.80
N LEU A 649 -9.34 -15.67 20.29
CA LEU A 649 -9.58 -16.91 19.55
C LEU A 649 -11.08 -17.18 19.54
N GLY A 650 -11.72 -17.03 18.40
CA GLY A 650 -13.11 -17.41 18.19
C GLY A 650 -13.33 -18.92 18.19
N THR A 651 -14.49 -19.36 18.65
CA THR A 651 -14.91 -20.78 18.62
C THR A 651 -16.31 -20.96 18.03
N LEU A 652 -17.15 -19.95 18.17
CA LEU A 652 -18.49 -19.86 17.53
C LEU A 652 -18.47 -18.81 16.44
N MET A 653 -17.75 -17.71 16.65
CA MET A 653 -17.40 -16.79 15.58
C MET A 653 -16.13 -17.27 14.85
N ASN A 654 -15.73 -16.55 13.80
CA ASN A 654 -14.48 -16.87 13.08
C ASN A 654 -13.26 -16.94 14.01
N THR A 655 -12.35 -17.86 13.76
CA THR A 655 -11.18 -18.12 14.59
C THR A 655 -10.30 -16.87 14.80
N SER A 656 -10.17 -16.04 13.77
CA SER A 656 -9.46 -14.75 13.82
C SER A 656 -10.12 -13.70 14.72
N ALA A 657 -11.33 -13.94 15.22
CA ALA A 657 -12.16 -13.02 16.00
C ALA A 657 -12.40 -11.66 15.33
N ILE A 658 -12.26 -11.57 13.99
CA ILE A 658 -12.51 -10.32 13.24
C ILE A 658 -13.96 -9.87 13.47
N GLY A 659 -14.12 -8.61 13.91
CA GLY A 659 -15.40 -8.01 14.28
C GLY A 659 -15.70 -8.01 15.78
N ALA A 660 -14.96 -8.77 16.60
CA ALA A 660 -15.09 -8.70 18.05
C ALA A 660 -14.61 -7.32 18.58
N VAL A 661 -15.25 -6.83 19.64
CA VAL A 661 -14.87 -5.55 20.28
C VAL A 661 -14.30 -5.80 21.69
N ILE A 662 -13.14 -5.24 21.94
CA ILE A 662 -12.45 -5.25 23.22
C ILE A 662 -12.71 -3.92 23.93
N GLU A 663 -13.35 -3.97 25.09
CA GLU A 663 -13.56 -2.82 25.96
C GLU A 663 -12.63 -2.95 27.19
N VAL A 664 -11.69 -2.03 27.35
CA VAL A 664 -10.76 -2.00 28.49
C VAL A 664 -11.11 -0.84 29.41
N LYS A 665 -11.65 -1.17 30.60
CA LYS A 665 -11.93 -0.18 31.65
C LYS A 665 -10.72 0.01 32.54
N LEU A 666 -10.27 1.24 32.69
CA LEU A 666 -9.14 1.61 33.51
C LEU A 666 -9.59 2.05 34.90
N ASN A 667 -8.67 2.01 35.87
CA ASN A 667 -8.98 2.40 37.26
C ASN A 667 -9.27 3.90 37.44
N ASN A 668 -8.86 4.76 36.46
CA ASN A 668 -9.23 6.19 36.45
C ASN A 668 -10.60 6.46 35.81
N ASN A 669 -11.38 5.42 35.49
CA ASN A 669 -12.66 5.44 34.75
C ASN A 669 -12.59 5.79 33.27
N ARG A 670 -11.41 5.87 32.64
CA ARG A 670 -11.31 5.86 31.16
C ARG A 670 -11.74 4.48 30.66
N VAL A 671 -12.31 4.46 29.48
CA VAL A 671 -12.62 3.24 28.74
C VAL A 671 -11.92 3.34 27.39
N LEU A 672 -11.35 2.25 26.93
CA LEU A 672 -10.71 2.14 25.63
C LEU A 672 -11.43 1.06 24.83
N PHE A 673 -11.64 1.31 23.52
CA PHE A 673 -12.28 0.37 22.65
C PHE A 673 -11.36 0.00 21.48
N ARG A 674 -11.32 -1.29 21.15
CA ARG A 674 -10.62 -1.81 19.96
C ARG A 674 -11.53 -2.82 19.26
N THR A 675 -11.67 -2.70 17.96
CA THR A 675 -12.33 -3.73 17.14
C THR A 675 -11.25 -4.56 16.47
N VAL A 676 -11.35 -5.88 16.58
CA VAL A 676 -10.40 -6.79 15.95
C VAL A 676 -10.55 -6.68 14.42
N SER A 677 -9.51 -6.21 13.78
CA SER A 677 -9.37 -6.06 12.34
C SER A 677 -7.88 -5.94 12.00
N THR A 678 -7.55 -6.01 10.72
CA THR A 678 -6.18 -5.79 10.25
C THR A 678 -5.83 -4.31 10.05
N GLY A 679 -6.73 -3.40 10.43
CA GLY A 679 -6.50 -1.95 10.41
C GLY A 679 -6.85 -1.30 9.08
N GLY A 680 -5.95 -0.47 8.55
CA GLY A 680 -6.18 0.48 7.46
C GLY A 680 -6.34 -0.08 6.06
N SER A 681 -5.92 0.69 5.07
CA SER A 681 -5.94 0.30 3.65
C SER A 681 -4.53 0.30 3.09
N PHE A 682 -4.17 -0.69 2.29
CA PHE A 682 -2.82 -0.92 1.79
C PHE A 682 -1.81 -1.20 2.91
N GLY A 683 -2.00 -2.30 3.56
CA GLY A 683 -1.23 -2.80 4.66
C GLY A 683 -2.14 -3.34 5.74
N ALA A 684 -1.76 -4.46 6.31
CA ALA A 684 -2.52 -5.17 7.31
C ALA A 684 -1.64 -5.40 8.54
N SER A 685 -2.05 -4.80 9.66
CA SER A 685 -1.46 -5.01 10.99
C SER A 685 -1.85 -6.38 11.54
N SER A 686 -1.15 -6.83 12.57
CA SER A 686 -1.47 -8.09 13.25
C SER A 686 -2.88 -8.10 13.83
N LEU A 687 -3.48 -9.27 13.89
CA LEU A 687 -4.81 -9.47 14.50
C LEU A 687 -4.78 -9.40 16.03
N GLN A 688 -3.62 -9.63 16.68
CA GLN A 688 -3.49 -9.30 18.10
C GLN A 688 -3.69 -7.80 18.30
N GLN A 689 -4.38 -7.42 19.36
CA GLN A 689 -4.64 -6.01 19.65
C GLN A 689 -3.66 -5.50 20.72
N GLU A 690 -2.82 -4.58 20.34
CA GLU A 690 -1.82 -3.92 21.16
C GLU A 690 -2.42 -2.62 21.69
N ILE A 691 -2.68 -2.56 23.00
CA ILE A 691 -3.48 -1.50 23.62
C ILE A 691 -2.63 -0.75 24.64
N GLY A 692 -2.33 0.49 24.34
CA GLY A 692 -1.71 1.40 25.30
C GLY A 692 -2.67 1.82 26.41
N ILE A 693 -2.16 1.92 27.62
CA ILE A 693 -2.98 2.20 28.81
C ILE A 693 -2.53 3.50 29.49
N GLY A 694 -1.45 4.10 29.05
CA GLY A 694 -0.81 5.22 29.73
C GLY A 694 -0.17 4.77 31.05
N GLN A 695 -0.29 5.57 32.09
CA GLN A 695 0.25 5.26 33.44
C GLN A 695 -0.76 4.53 34.34
N GLU A 696 -1.85 4.05 33.72
CA GLU A 696 -2.98 3.48 34.45
C GLU A 696 -2.84 1.96 34.63
N THR A 697 -3.79 1.38 35.35
CA THR A 697 -3.96 -0.07 35.50
C THR A 697 -5.37 -0.48 35.06
N ILE A 698 -5.52 -1.75 34.70
CA ILE A 698 -6.78 -2.30 34.20
C ILE A 698 -7.70 -2.64 35.38
N LYS A 699 -8.94 -2.18 35.30
CA LYS A 699 -10.02 -2.57 36.19
C LYS A 699 -10.74 -3.80 35.70
N GLU A 700 -11.07 -3.80 34.41
CA GLU A 700 -11.87 -4.83 33.76
C GLU A 700 -11.62 -4.83 32.25
N ILE A 701 -11.59 -6.02 31.65
CA ILE A 701 -11.61 -6.24 30.21
C ILE A 701 -12.93 -6.93 29.88
N ILE A 702 -13.66 -6.40 28.89
CA ILE A 702 -14.90 -6.99 28.40
C ILE A 702 -14.71 -7.27 26.91
N ILE A 703 -14.97 -8.51 26.52
CA ILE A 703 -15.00 -8.90 25.10
C ILE A 703 -16.45 -8.98 24.67
N HIS A 704 -16.80 -8.24 23.61
CA HIS A 704 -18.08 -8.30 22.95
C HIS A 704 -17.89 -9.13 21.67
N TRP A 705 -18.40 -10.36 21.68
CA TRP A 705 -18.36 -11.25 20.52
C TRP A 705 -19.47 -10.90 19.54
N SER A 706 -19.35 -11.22 18.26
CA SER A 706 -20.35 -10.90 17.23
C SER A 706 -21.73 -11.53 17.50
N ASN A 707 -21.76 -12.67 18.20
CA ASN A 707 -23.00 -13.32 18.64
C ASN A 707 -23.70 -12.60 19.81
N GLN A 708 -23.23 -11.40 20.20
CA GLN A 708 -23.67 -10.56 21.31
C GLN A 708 -23.40 -11.15 22.72
N GLU A 709 -22.68 -12.25 22.83
CA GLU A 709 -22.19 -12.72 24.12
C GLU A 709 -21.05 -11.85 24.62
N LYS A 710 -20.90 -11.80 25.95
CA LYS A 710 -19.86 -11.01 26.61
C LYS A 710 -19.08 -11.87 27.58
N GLN A 711 -17.77 -11.74 27.54
CA GLN A 711 -16.87 -12.30 28.54
C GLN A 711 -16.20 -11.18 29.32
N ILE A 712 -16.08 -11.34 30.64
CA ILE A 712 -15.58 -10.28 31.55
C ILE A 712 -14.44 -10.82 32.37
N PHE A 713 -13.31 -10.11 32.34
CA PHE A 713 -12.12 -10.46 33.09
C PHE A 713 -11.71 -9.27 33.98
N SER A 714 -11.54 -9.50 35.27
CA SER A 714 -11.17 -8.49 36.24
C SER A 714 -9.76 -8.75 36.82
N ASN A 715 -9.10 -7.70 37.31
CA ASN A 715 -7.77 -7.77 37.89
C ASN A 715 -6.72 -8.37 36.96
N VAL A 716 -6.73 -7.93 35.72
CA VAL A 716 -5.70 -8.27 34.72
C VAL A 716 -4.52 -7.34 34.89
N ASP A 717 -3.31 -7.88 35.05
CA ASP A 717 -2.09 -7.08 35.13
C ASP A 717 -1.73 -6.45 33.79
N VAL A 718 -1.01 -5.33 33.83
CA VAL A 718 -0.48 -4.65 32.64
C VAL A 718 0.87 -5.22 32.21
N ASN A 719 1.36 -4.81 31.03
CA ASN A 719 2.67 -5.14 30.46
C ASN A 719 2.85 -6.65 30.23
N GLN A 720 1.83 -7.25 29.61
CA GLN A 720 1.81 -8.67 29.27
C GLN A 720 0.92 -8.96 28.06
N LYS A 721 1.09 -10.14 27.45
CA LYS A 721 0.16 -10.70 26.46
C LYS A 721 -0.78 -11.66 27.15
N ILE A 722 -2.05 -11.58 26.76
CA ILE A 722 -3.10 -12.53 27.16
C ILE A 722 -3.79 -13.10 25.92
N LEU A 723 -4.17 -14.37 25.99
CA LEU A 723 -5.03 -15.03 25.00
C LEU A 723 -6.39 -15.30 25.67
N ILE A 724 -7.45 -14.85 25.01
CA ILE A 724 -8.84 -15.05 25.42
C ILE A 724 -9.54 -15.91 24.38
N THR A 725 -9.99 -17.09 24.79
CA THR A 725 -10.77 -17.97 23.93
C THR A 725 -12.25 -17.76 24.20
N GLU A 726 -13.04 -17.63 23.14
CA GLU A 726 -14.50 -17.48 23.23
C GLU A 726 -15.13 -18.63 24.05
N GLY A 727 -16.04 -18.28 24.96
CA GLY A 727 -16.73 -19.22 25.84
C GLY A 727 -15.88 -19.80 26.98
N THR A 728 -14.64 -19.33 27.19
CA THR A 728 -13.74 -19.80 28.25
C THR A 728 -13.50 -18.74 29.30
N ASP A 729 -13.81 -19.01 30.55
CA ASP A 729 -13.67 -18.04 31.66
C ASP A 729 -12.23 -17.86 32.19
N THR A 730 -11.25 -18.51 31.57
CA THR A 730 -9.86 -18.49 32.02
C THR A 730 -8.97 -17.82 30.99
N LEU A 731 -8.07 -16.94 31.46
CA LEU A 731 -7.04 -16.34 30.63
C LEU A 731 -5.86 -17.30 30.42
N ALA A 732 -5.36 -17.38 29.21
CA ALA A 732 -4.06 -17.94 28.96
C ALA A 732 -3.00 -16.81 28.87
N TYR A 733 -1.77 -17.13 29.28
CA TYR A 733 -0.65 -16.20 29.30
C TYR A 733 0.49 -16.72 28.44
N PRO A 734 0.45 -16.48 27.13
CA PRO A 734 1.54 -16.87 26.22
C PRO A 734 2.85 -16.21 26.66
N ARG A 735 3.97 -16.89 26.41
CA ARG A 735 5.27 -16.27 26.69
C ARG A 735 5.46 -15.08 25.73
N TYR A 736 5.60 -13.91 26.30
CA TYR A 736 5.84 -12.65 25.59
C TYR A 736 7.03 -11.96 26.23
N SER A 737 8.16 -12.01 25.58
CA SER A 737 9.41 -11.50 26.15
C SER A 737 10.11 -10.66 25.11
N TYR A 738 10.54 -9.48 25.51
CA TYR A 738 11.32 -8.58 24.69
C TYR A 738 12.53 -9.25 24.04
N VAL A 739 12.68 -9.06 22.75
CA VAL A 739 13.81 -9.50 21.94
C VAL A 739 14.32 -8.32 21.13
N PRO A 740 15.32 -7.58 21.61
CA PRO A 740 15.75 -6.35 20.97
C PRO A 740 16.22 -6.59 19.54
N PHE A 741 15.92 -5.65 18.67
CA PHE A 741 16.41 -5.67 17.30
C PHE A 741 17.94 -5.67 17.24
N ARG A 742 18.48 -6.34 16.23
CA ARG A 742 19.93 -6.37 16.00
C ARG A 742 20.44 -4.98 15.66
N THR A 743 21.43 -4.53 16.41
CA THR A 743 22.23 -3.37 16.04
C THR A 743 23.26 -3.75 14.98
N SER A 744 23.57 -2.84 14.06
CA SER A 744 24.57 -3.06 13.01
C SER A 744 25.95 -3.37 13.58
N THR A 745 26.33 -4.64 13.61
CA THR A 745 27.74 -5.04 13.73
C THR A 745 28.25 -5.19 12.30
N ASN A 746 29.09 -4.25 11.84
CA ASN A 746 29.92 -4.31 10.63
C ASN A 746 29.61 -5.50 9.67
N GLN A 747 28.53 -5.44 8.93
CA GLN A 747 28.36 -6.30 7.74
C GLN A 747 29.12 -5.64 6.59
N GLN A 748 30.25 -6.23 6.22
CA GLN A 748 30.89 -5.97 4.93
C GLN A 748 29.88 -6.33 3.84
N HIS A 749 29.55 -5.34 3.00
CA HIS A 749 28.70 -5.50 1.84
C HIS A 749 29.21 -6.66 0.97
N ILE A 750 28.40 -7.72 0.90
CA ILE A 750 28.51 -8.70 -0.18
C ILE A 750 27.60 -8.19 -1.29
N HIS A 751 28.23 -7.70 -2.37
CA HIS A 751 27.59 -7.27 -3.62
C HIS A 751 27.15 -8.46 -4.45
#